data_fabf94e5f99d4676fb8a9957f308ac2e
#
_entry.id   fabf94e5f99d4676fb8a9957f308ac2e
#
_cell.length_a   1.000
_cell.length_b   1.000
_cell.length_c   1.000
_cell.angle_alpha   90.00
_cell.angle_beta   90.00
_cell.angle_gamma   90.00
#
_symmetry.space_group_name_H-M   'P 1'
#
loop_
_entity.id
_entity.type
_entity.pdbx_description
1 polymer ?
#
loop_
_entity_poly.entity_id
_entity_poly.type
_entity_poly.pdbx_seq_one_letter_code
_entity_poly.pdbx_strand_id
1 'polypeptide(L)'
;MNTISSQNPFFETYSTLHGTVPFDKIKTGDYVPAIREGIRRQNAEIEAIIRNPEVPTFANTVLAYEKSGEMLHRVSTVFGNLLSAETDDDLQELAKEIMPMMSEHENNISLNEELFARIKAVYEQQDKETLNPEQHKLLEDIYNGFVRNGANLQGEAKEKYRALCKELSLLTLQFSENNLKETNDYKLVITDKSQLAGLPESAVEAAAETAGEKGVEGWVFTLQAPSYGPFLTYADSRDLRRELYMAYNTKCTHDNASNNLEIVKKLANVRMEIAQLLGYDNFAEYNLQERMAQNSESVYKLLDQLLEAYTPTAKQEYAEVQALARQAEGEDFVLMPWDWAYYSHKLKDRKFNIDDELLRPYFELNNVKKGVFGLATRLYGITFKKNPDIPVYHKDVDAYEVFDKDGKFLAVFYTDFHPRAGKRSGAWMTSYKEQWIDEKTGENSRPHISIVMNFTKPTQDKPALLTFGEVETFLHEFGHSLHGMFANSTYGSLSGTNVYWDFVELPSQFMENFAIEKEFLHTFARHYQTGELIPDELVQRIVDSSNFNAAYACLRQVSFGLLDMAWYTRNTPFEGDVKAYEKKAWEKAQILPSVAETCMSTQFSHIFAGGYSAGYYSYKWAEVLDADAFSLFKQTGIFNPETAASFRENILSKGGTEHPMTLYKRFRGQEPTIDALLIRNGIKK
;
A
#
# COMPACT_ATOMS: atom_id res chain seq x y z
N MET A 1 16.22 -31.47 24.02
CA MET A 1 16.60 -30.06 24.29
C MET A 1 17.50 -29.63 23.14
N ASN A 2 16.95 -28.99 22.13
CA ASN A 2 17.78 -28.37 21.10
C ASN A 2 18.47 -27.17 21.74
N THR A 3 19.81 -27.22 21.80
CA THR A 3 20.64 -26.08 22.17
C THR A 3 20.29 -24.92 21.24
N ILE A 4 19.57 -23.89 21.77
CA ILE A 4 19.37 -22.63 21.11
C ILE A 4 20.77 -22.12 20.75
N SER A 5 21.03 -22.01 19.45
CA SER A 5 22.33 -21.53 18.97
C SER A 5 22.51 -20.09 19.48
N SER A 6 23.58 -19.88 20.25
CA SER A 6 23.96 -18.55 20.77
C SER A 6 24.37 -17.55 19.68
N GLN A 7 24.15 -17.88 18.41
CA GLN A 7 24.52 -17.09 17.23
C GLN A 7 23.32 -16.53 16.45
N ASN A 8 22.06 -16.78 16.88
CA ASN A 8 20.91 -16.25 16.19
C ASN A 8 20.75 -14.73 16.47
N PRO A 9 20.83 -13.86 15.46
CA PRO A 9 20.83 -12.41 15.66
C PRO A 9 19.58 -11.87 16.34
N PHE A 10 18.46 -12.57 16.24
CA PHE A 10 17.18 -12.15 16.83
C PHE A 10 17.12 -12.29 18.35
N PHE A 11 18.01 -13.05 18.98
CA PHE A 11 17.97 -13.27 20.44
C PHE A 11 18.55 -12.11 21.24
N GLU A 12 19.32 -11.25 20.59
CA GLU A 12 19.99 -10.13 21.22
C GLU A 12 19.45 -8.79 20.72
N THR A 13 19.67 -7.74 21.49
CA THR A 13 19.44 -6.37 21.03
C THR A 13 20.44 -6.07 19.90
N TYR A 14 19.95 -5.48 18.82
CA TYR A 14 20.78 -5.16 17.67
C TYR A 14 21.84 -4.11 18.03
N SER A 15 23.10 -4.43 17.79
CA SER A 15 24.26 -3.56 18.03
C SER A 15 24.63 -2.67 16.84
N THR A 16 23.83 -2.72 15.77
CA THR A 16 23.95 -1.87 14.58
C THR A 16 23.64 -0.42 14.90
N LEU A 17 24.05 0.48 14.02
CA LEU A 17 23.74 1.90 14.16
C LEU A 17 22.22 2.10 14.28
N HIS A 18 21.78 2.88 15.27
CA HIS A 18 20.38 3.09 15.64
C HIS A 18 19.58 1.82 15.98
N GLY A 19 20.23 0.69 16.23
CA GLY A 19 19.56 -0.58 16.47
C GLY A 19 18.80 -1.10 15.25
N THR A 20 19.28 -0.83 14.04
CA THR A 20 18.70 -1.31 12.78
C THR A 20 18.87 -2.81 12.61
N VAL A 21 18.00 -3.41 11.79
CA VAL A 21 18.03 -4.84 11.51
C VAL A 21 19.38 -5.23 10.90
N PRO A 22 20.11 -6.22 11.47
CA PRO A 22 21.38 -6.70 10.93
C PRO A 22 21.14 -7.69 9.77
N PHE A 23 20.62 -7.21 8.65
CA PHE A 23 20.24 -8.04 7.51
C PHE A 23 21.36 -8.95 6.99
N ASP A 24 22.60 -8.48 7.07
CA ASP A 24 23.80 -9.22 6.66
C ASP A 24 24.12 -10.44 7.54
N LYS A 25 23.53 -10.52 8.74
CA LYS A 25 23.75 -11.61 9.70
C LYS A 25 22.59 -12.59 9.78
N ILE A 26 21.39 -12.21 9.33
CA ILE A 26 20.18 -13.03 9.41
C ILE A 26 20.20 -14.08 8.29
N LYS A 27 19.92 -15.31 8.65
CA LYS A 27 19.79 -16.45 7.74
C LYS A 27 18.36 -17.00 7.79
N THR A 28 17.93 -17.65 6.73
CA THR A 28 16.61 -18.27 6.63
C THR A 28 16.31 -19.22 7.81
N GLY A 29 17.30 -19.99 8.25
CA GLY A 29 17.16 -20.89 9.41
C GLY A 29 17.03 -20.21 10.78
N ASP A 30 17.21 -18.90 10.88
CA ASP A 30 17.10 -18.16 12.14
C ASP A 30 15.65 -17.82 12.51
N TYR A 31 14.73 -17.76 11.53
CA TYR A 31 13.35 -17.28 11.75
C TYR A 31 12.52 -18.19 12.64
N VAL A 32 12.40 -19.50 12.33
CA VAL A 32 11.53 -20.41 13.10
C VAL A 32 11.97 -20.52 14.56
N PRO A 33 13.26 -20.71 14.90
CA PRO A 33 13.70 -20.70 16.30
C PRO A 33 13.40 -19.36 17.00
N ALA A 34 13.57 -18.24 16.31
CA ALA A 34 13.31 -16.91 16.87
C ALA A 34 11.81 -16.64 17.09
N ILE A 35 10.95 -17.03 16.16
CA ILE A 35 9.48 -16.93 16.32
C ILE A 35 9.03 -17.78 17.53
N ARG A 36 9.50 -19.03 17.63
CA ARG A 36 9.16 -19.91 18.76
C ARG A 36 9.61 -19.33 20.11
N GLU A 37 10.81 -18.78 20.16
CA GLU A 37 11.32 -18.14 21.38
C GLU A 37 10.54 -16.84 21.67
N GLY A 38 10.21 -16.04 20.67
CA GLY A 38 9.38 -14.85 20.83
C GLY A 38 8.00 -15.18 21.39
N ILE A 39 7.33 -16.22 20.87
CA ILE A 39 6.06 -16.75 21.38
C ILE A 39 6.21 -17.20 22.84
N ARG A 40 7.28 -17.94 23.15
CA ARG A 40 7.54 -18.41 24.53
C ARG A 40 7.72 -17.24 25.51
N ARG A 41 8.46 -16.19 25.11
CA ARG A 41 8.67 -14.99 25.93
C ARG A 41 7.36 -14.23 26.12
N GLN A 42 6.63 -13.97 25.07
CA GLN A 42 5.33 -13.27 25.20
C GLN A 42 4.34 -14.05 26.05
N ASN A 43 4.26 -15.37 25.93
CA ASN A 43 3.43 -16.19 26.82
C ASN A 43 3.81 -16.03 28.29
N ALA A 44 5.10 -15.94 28.61
CA ALA A 44 5.54 -15.70 29.98
C ALA A 44 5.16 -14.27 30.47
N GLU A 45 5.25 -13.27 29.62
CA GLU A 45 4.83 -11.90 29.91
C GLU A 45 3.32 -11.81 30.13
N ILE A 46 2.52 -12.45 29.30
CA ILE A 46 1.05 -12.55 29.46
C ILE A 46 0.69 -13.27 30.76
N GLU A 47 1.35 -14.39 31.05
CA GLU A 47 1.13 -15.12 32.30
C GLU A 47 1.47 -14.27 33.55
N ALA A 48 2.50 -13.45 33.48
CA ALA A 48 2.84 -12.50 34.54
C ALA A 48 1.74 -11.44 34.76
N ILE A 49 1.12 -10.97 33.68
CA ILE A 49 -0.04 -10.05 33.77
C ILE A 49 -1.22 -10.77 34.46
N ILE A 50 -1.55 -11.97 33.99
CA ILE A 50 -2.69 -12.75 34.52
C ILE A 50 -2.53 -13.07 36.00
N ARG A 51 -1.33 -13.48 36.42
CA ARG A 51 -1.04 -13.86 37.83
C ARG A 51 -0.72 -12.71 38.74
N ASN A 52 -0.73 -11.48 38.27
CA ASN A 52 -0.50 -10.34 39.13
C ASN A 52 -1.61 -10.27 40.22
N PRO A 53 -1.27 -10.34 41.50
CA PRO A 53 -2.26 -10.35 42.59
C PRO A 53 -2.92 -8.99 42.86
N GLU A 54 -2.37 -7.93 42.29
CA GLU A 54 -2.90 -6.59 42.45
C GLU A 54 -4.17 -6.37 41.62
N VAL A 55 -5.00 -5.42 42.04
CA VAL A 55 -6.16 -5.00 41.25
C VAL A 55 -5.70 -4.53 39.87
N PRO A 56 -6.39 -4.94 38.80
CA PRO A 56 -6.04 -4.48 37.46
C PRO A 56 -6.08 -2.95 37.34
N THR A 57 -4.99 -2.38 36.82
CA THR A 57 -4.82 -0.97 36.51
C THR A 57 -4.32 -0.78 35.08
N PHE A 58 -4.39 0.44 34.56
CA PHE A 58 -3.79 0.77 33.29
C PHE A 58 -2.32 0.33 33.23
N ALA A 59 -1.53 0.65 34.25
CA ALA A 59 -0.09 0.36 34.28
C ALA A 59 0.23 -1.15 34.34
N ASN A 60 -0.42 -1.91 35.23
CA ASN A 60 -0.08 -3.31 35.47
C ASN A 60 -0.77 -4.29 34.51
N THR A 61 -1.69 -3.81 33.65
CA THR A 61 -2.48 -4.63 32.74
C THR A 61 -2.36 -4.12 31.30
N VAL A 62 -2.84 -2.92 31.01
CA VAL A 62 -2.90 -2.38 29.63
C VAL A 62 -1.52 -2.02 29.11
N LEU A 63 -0.75 -1.25 29.87
CA LEU A 63 0.62 -0.88 29.50
C LEU A 63 1.56 -2.09 29.49
N ALA A 64 1.37 -3.02 30.42
CA ALA A 64 2.14 -4.26 30.44
C ALA A 64 1.85 -5.13 29.20
N TYR A 65 0.60 -5.17 28.73
CA TYR A 65 0.21 -5.83 27.49
C TYR A 65 0.79 -5.14 26.27
N GLU A 66 0.69 -3.81 26.16
CA GLU A 66 1.28 -3.02 25.07
C GLU A 66 2.78 -3.28 24.90
N LYS A 67 3.49 -3.48 25.99
CA LYS A 67 4.94 -3.75 25.99
C LYS A 67 5.30 -5.23 25.79
N SER A 68 4.30 -6.13 25.80
CA SER A 68 4.56 -7.57 25.66
C SER A 68 4.89 -7.94 24.22
N GLY A 69 5.70 -9.00 24.03
CA GLY A 69 5.96 -9.57 22.72
C GLY A 69 6.94 -8.77 21.86
N GLU A 70 7.75 -7.88 22.41
CA GLU A 70 8.70 -7.06 21.66
C GLU A 70 9.59 -7.87 20.73
N MET A 71 10.16 -8.98 21.24
CA MET A 71 11.01 -9.85 20.43
C MET A 71 10.23 -10.50 19.28
N LEU A 72 9.03 -11.02 19.56
CA LEU A 72 8.18 -11.64 18.53
C LEU A 72 7.80 -10.64 17.45
N HIS A 73 7.39 -9.45 17.83
CA HIS A 73 7.06 -8.35 16.90
C HIS A 73 8.26 -8.01 16.01
N ARG A 74 9.45 -7.87 16.59
CA ARG A 74 10.69 -7.57 15.87
C ARG A 74 11.04 -8.63 14.82
N VAL A 75 10.92 -9.93 15.17
CA VAL A 75 11.19 -11.03 14.25
C VAL A 75 10.13 -11.13 13.16
N SER A 76 8.85 -11.11 13.55
CA SER A 76 7.73 -11.24 12.61
C SER A 76 7.65 -10.08 11.62
N THR A 77 8.00 -8.87 12.06
CA THR A 77 8.07 -7.68 11.19
C THR A 77 9.15 -7.85 10.11
N VAL A 78 10.35 -8.30 10.48
CA VAL A 78 11.41 -8.56 9.50
C VAL A 78 10.99 -9.66 8.52
N PHE A 79 10.46 -10.77 9.03
CA PHE A 79 10.00 -11.89 8.20
C PHE A 79 8.91 -11.45 7.21
N GLY A 80 7.85 -10.79 7.69
CA GLY A 80 6.73 -10.35 6.85
C GLY A 80 7.13 -9.33 5.79
N ASN A 81 8.00 -8.39 6.14
CA ASN A 81 8.50 -7.40 5.20
C ASN A 81 9.35 -8.04 4.09
N LEU A 82 10.26 -8.97 4.45
CA LEU A 82 11.09 -9.65 3.46
C LEU A 82 10.31 -10.67 2.63
N LEU A 83 9.27 -11.29 3.17
CA LEU A 83 8.37 -12.16 2.40
C LEU A 83 7.71 -11.41 1.22
N SER A 84 7.54 -10.10 1.34
CA SER A 84 6.98 -9.24 0.27
C SER A 84 8.05 -8.56 -0.60
N ALA A 85 9.20 -8.18 -0.01
CA ALA A 85 10.20 -7.36 -0.69
C ALA A 85 11.40 -8.14 -1.23
N GLU A 86 11.74 -9.27 -0.64
CA GLU A 86 12.93 -10.07 -0.98
C GLU A 86 12.69 -11.57 -0.68
N THR A 87 11.64 -12.13 -1.27
CA THR A 87 11.30 -13.55 -1.04
C THR A 87 12.04 -14.49 -1.97
N ASP A 88 12.14 -15.74 -1.55
CA ASP A 88 12.60 -16.88 -2.32
C ASP A 88 11.77 -18.13 -1.95
N ASP A 89 12.06 -19.26 -2.61
CA ASP A 89 11.33 -20.51 -2.36
C ASP A 89 11.49 -21.00 -0.91
N ASP A 90 12.68 -20.80 -0.30
CA ASP A 90 12.94 -21.21 1.09
C ASP A 90 12.11 -20.37 2.07
N LEU A 91 12.06 -19.04 1.86
CA LEU A 91 11.28 -18.15 2.71
C LEU A 91 9.77 -18.39 2.57
N GLN A 92 9.29 -18.69 1.35
CA GLN A 92 7.91 -19.07 1.10
C GLN A 92 7.53 -20.40 1.76
N GLU A 93 8.43 -21.39 1.76
CA GLU A 93 8.19 -22.65 2.46
C GLU A 93 8.13 -22.44 3.97
N LEU A 94 9.00 -21.60 4.55
CA LEU A 94 8.92 -21.24 5.96
C LEU A 94 7.63 -20.49 6.31
N ALA A 95 7.08 -19.68 5.40
CA ALA A 95 5.83 -18.97 5.63
C ALA A 95 4.66 -19.90 5.89
N LYS A 96 4.64 -21.09 5.29
CA LYS A 96 3.61 -22.12 5.51
C LYS A 96 3.63 -22.69 6.94
N GLU A 97 4.77 -22.64 7.61
CA GLU A 97 4.91 -23.01 9.03
C GLU A 97 4.65 -21.79 9.94
N ILE A 98 5.25 -20.65 9.62
CA ILE A 98 5.25 -19.45 10.48
C ILE A 98 3.87 -18.78 10.54
N MET A 99 3.20 -18.62 9.39
CA MET A 99 1.93 -17.88 9.35
C MET A 99 0.80 -18.57 10.18
N PRO A 100 0.59 -19.89 10.10
CA PRO A 100 -0.35 -20.55 10.99
C PRO A 100 0.05 -20.50 12.46
N MET A 101 1.36 -20.62 12.77
CA MET A 101 1.88 -20.55 14.13
C MET A 101 1.63 -19.18 14.76
N MET A 102 1.83 -18.10 14.00
CA MET A 102 1.53 -16.73 14.43
C MET A 102 0.03 -16.54 14.65
N SER A 103 -0.81 -16.98 13.71
CA SER A 103 -2.27 -16.92 13.83
C SER A 103 -2.79 -17.68 15.06
N GLU A 104 -2.25 -18.86 15.33
CA GLU A 104 -2.61 -19.64 16.52
C GLU A 104 -2.20 -18.90 17.81
N HIS A 105 -1.02 -18.31 17.83
CA HIS A 105 -0.52 -17.55 18.97
C HIS A 105 -1.37 -16.30 19.24
N GLU A 106 -1.69 -15.53 18.20
CA GLU A 106 -2.59 -14.37 18.29
C GLU A 106 -3.97 -14.74 18.82
N ASN A 107 -4.52 -15.86 18.35
CA ASN A 107 -5.79 -16.41 18.85
C ASN A 107 -5.67 -16.87 20.32
N ASN A 108 -4.53 -17.43 20.73
CA ASN A 108 -4.31 -17.84 22.12
C ASN A 108 -4.31 -16.63 23.07
N ILE A 109 -3.87 -15.48 22.60
CA ILE A 109 -3.90 -14.22 23.37
C ILE A 109 -5.31 -13.62 23.35
N SER A 110 -5.88 -13.38 22.18
CA SER A 110 -7.17 -12.69 22.04
C SER A 110 -8.34 -13.44 22.65
N LEU A 111 -8.25 -14.78 22.68
CA LEU A 111 -9.25 -15.68 23.28
C LEU A 111 -8.93 -16.08 24.73
N ASN A 112 -7.93 -15.48 25.36
CA ASN A 112 -7.58 -15.74 26.75
C ASN A 112 -8.56 -15.04 27.68
N GLU A 113 -9.41 -15.81 28.37
CA GLU A 113 -10.48 -15.30 29.22
C GLU A 113 -9.94 -14.57 30.45
N GLU A 114 -8.84 -15.03 31.05
CA GLU A 114 -8.26 -14.42 32.25
C GLU A 114 -7.59 -13.09 31.92
N LEU A 115 -6.87 -13.01 30.80
CA LEU A 115 -6.30 -11.75 30.32
C LEU A 115 -7.39 -10.74 29.95
N PHE A 116 -8.40 -11.17 29.22
CA PHE A 116 -9.52 -10.32 28.83
C PHE A 116 -10.29 -9.81 30.06
N ALA A 117 -10.50 -10.63 31.06
CA ALA A 117 -11.16 -10.21 32.31
C ALA A 117 -10.40 -9.07 33.00
N ARG A 118 -9.06 -9.10 33.01
CA ARG A 118 -8.25 -8.01 33.56
C ARG A 118 -8.35 -6.73 32.73
N ILE A 119 -8.26 -6.84 31.41
CA ILE A 119 -8.40 -5.68 30.48
C ILE A 119 -9.79 -5.06 30.63
N LYS A 120 -10.84 -5.89 30.66
CA LYS A 120 -12.22 -5.46 30.86
C LYS A 120 -12.41 -4.74 32.19
N ALA A 121 -11.82 -5.23 33.26
CA ALA A 121 -11.88 -4.59 34.58
C ALA A 121 -11.26 -3.19 34.58
N VAL A 122 -10.15 -2.97 33.86
CA VAL A 122 -9.55 -1.64 33.66
C VAL A 122 -10.49 -0.76 32.85
N TYR A 123 -11.03 -1.27 31.76
CA TYR A 123 -11.95 -0.53 30.87
C TYR A 123 -13.21 -0.07 31.59
N GLU A 124 -13.86 -0.96 32.37
CA GLU A 124 -15.09 -0.64 33.16
C GLU A 124 -14.84 0.30 34.32
N GLN A 125 -13.58 0.45 34.77
CA GLN A 125 -13.19 1.27 35.91
C GLN A 125 -12.33 2.47 35.52
N GLN A 126 -12.24 2.81 34.22
CA GLN A 126 -11.36 3.87 33.71
C GLN A 126 -11.59 5.25 34.36
N ASP A 127 -12.81 5.53 34.85
CA ASP A 127 -13.14 6.77 35.54
C ASP A 127 -12.51 6.86 36.95
N LYS A 128 -12.00 5.75 37.46
CA LYS A 128 -11.32 5.69 38.77
C LYS A 128 -9.82 5.99 38.71
N GLU A 129 -9.25 5.97 37.49
CA GLU A 129 -7.86 6.33 37.22
C GLU A 129 -7.81 7.68 36.52
N THR A 130 -6.77 8.47 36.77
CA THR A 130 -6.51 9.70 35.99
C THR A 130 -5.69 9.34 34.74
N LEU A 131 -6.37 9.04 33.65
CA LEU A 131 -5.76 8.73 32.37
C LEU A 131 -5.70 9.98 31.48
N ASN A 132 -4.61 10.16 30.75
CA ASN A 132 -4.54 11.17 29.70
C ASN A 132 -5.29 10.69 28.42
N PRO A 133 -5.56 11.58 27.45
CA PRO A 133 -6.31 11.20 26.24
C PRO A 133 -5.69 10.05 25.44
N GLU A 134 -4.37 9.97 25.36
CA GLU A 134 -3.67 8.91 24.65
C GLU A 134 -3.78 7.55 25.39
N GLN A 135 -3.73 7.57 26.71
CA GLN A 135 -3.97 6.39 27.53
C GLN A 135 -5.41 5.88 27.43
N HIS A 136 -6.39 6.78 27.40
CA HIS A 136 -7.78 6.41 27.12
C HIS A 136 -7.93 5.75 25.77
N LYS A 137 -7.30 6.32 24.74
CA LYS A 137 -7.33 5.77 23.39
C LYS A 137 -6.70 4.38 23.30
N LEU A 138 -5.54 4.19 23.91
CA LEU A 138 -4.88 2.88 23.99
C LEU A 138 -5.76 1.83 24.68
N LEU A 139 -6.34 2.17 25.82
CA LEU A 139 -7.26 1.29 26.58
C LEU A 139 -8.47 0.91 25.73
N GLU A 140 -9.10 1.87 25.07
CA GLU A 140 -10.25 1.64 24.19
C GLU A 140 -9.87 0.71 23.01
N ASP A 141 -8.76 0.98 22.34
CA ASP A 141 -8.32 0.20 21.20
C ASP A 141 -7.95 -1.24 21.59
N ILE A 142 -7.27 -1.43 22.71
CA ILE A 142 -6.94 -2.78 23.20
C ILE A 142 -8.21 -3.52 23.60
N TYR A 143 -9.12 -2.92 24.36
CA TYR A 143 -10.39 -3.55 24.75
C TYR A 143 -11.23 -3.93 23.53
N ASN A 144 -11.43 -3.01 22.59
CA ASN A 144 -12.16 -3.25 21.36
C ASN A 144 -11.46 -4.30 20.50
N GLY A 145 -10.14 -4.30 20.44
CA GLY A 145 -9.34 -5.30 19.74
C GLY A 145 -9.63 -6.71 20.25
N PHE A 146 -9.68 -6.91 21.57
CA PHE A 146 -10.04 -8.21 22.14
C PHE A 146 -11.48 -8.61 21.80
N VAL A 147 -12.45 -7.71 21.95
CA VAL A 147 -13.86 -7.98 21.61
C VAL A 147 -14.00 -8.37 20.14
N ARG A 148 -13.36 -7.63 19.25
CA ARG A 148 -13.41 -7.85 17.80
C ARG A 148 -12.65 -9.10 17.34
N ASN A 149 -11.73 -9.61 18.14
CA ASN A 149 -10.98 -10.83 17.89
C ASN A 149 -11.49 -12.02 18.72
N GLY A 150 -12.76 -11.99 19.11
CA GLY A 150 -13.49 -13.15 19.61
C GLY A 150 -13.41 -13.38 21.13
N ALA A 151 -12.97 -12.42 21.94
CA ALA A 151 -12.84 -12.56 23.40
C ALA A 151 -14.17 -12.98 24.10
N ASN A 152 -15.30 -12.65 23.51
CA ASN A 152 -16.63 -13.02 24.01
C ASN A 152 -17.13 -14.38 23.50
N LEU A 153 -16.41 -15.06 22.62
CA LEU A 153 -16.79 -16.36 22.07
C LEU A 153 -16.58 -17.46 23.12
N GLN A 154 -17.49 -18.46 23.12
CA GLN A 154 -17.46 -19.58 24.03
C GLN A 154 -17.63 -20.92 23.29
N GLY A 155 -17.09 -22.01 23.86
CA GLY A 155 -17.31 -23.37 23.40
C GLY A 155 -16.97 -23.60 21.92
N GLU A 156 -17.90 -24.21 21.18
CA GLU A 156 -17.71 -24.55 19.76
C GLU A 156 -17.46 -23.33 18.86
N ALA A 157 -18.06 -22.18 19.16
CA ALA A 157 -17.86 -20.97 18.39
C ALA A 157 -16.42 -20.48 18.48
N LYS A 158 -15.79 -20.59 19.65
CA LYS A 158 -14.38 -20.26 19.88
C LYS A 158 -13.44 -21.15 19.08
N GLU A 159 -13.68 -22.45 19.07
CA GLU A 159 -12.88 -23.42 18.30
C GLU A 159 -13.07 -23.23 16.78
N LYS A 160 -14.30 -22.95 16.35
CA LYS A 160 -14.57 -22.62 14.95
C LYS A 160 -13.84 -21.35 14.50
N TYR A 161 -13.83 -20.30 15.35
CA TYR A 161 -13.10 -19.07 15.08
C TYR A 161 -11.60 -19.33 14.89
N ARG A 162 -10.98 -20.12 15.77
CA ARG A 162 -9.57 -20.53 15.64
C ARG A 162 -9.29 -21.23 14.31
N ALA A 163 -10.14 -22.17 13.93
CA ALA A 163 -9.99 -22.91 12.68
C ALA A 163 -10.09 -22.00 11.45
N LEU A 164 -11.05 -21.08 11.45
CA LEU A 164 -11.24 -20.11 10.36
C LEU A 164 -10.07 -19.12 10.24
N CYS A 165 -9.53 -18.63 11.36
CA CYS A 165 -8.36 -17.74 11.33
C CYS A 165 -7.13 -18.45 10.76
N LYS A 166 -6.90 -19.71 11.14
CA LYS A 166 -5.83 -20.53 10.58
C LYS A 166 -6.01 -20.77 9.08
N GLU A 167 -7.22 -21.11 8.66
CA GLU A 167 -7.56 -21.28 7.24
C GLU A 167 -7.33 -19.96 6.46
N LEU A 168 -7.79 -18.85 7.00
CA LEU A 168 -7.62 -17.53 6.40
C LEU A 168 -6.13 -17.19 6.16
N SER A 169 -5.28 -17.45 7.13
CA SER A 169 -3.83 -17.16 7.01
C SER A 169 -3.18 -17.98 5.89
N LEU A 170 -3.52 -19.25 5.75
CA LEU A 170 -3.00 -20.13 4.69
C LEU A 170 -3.53 -19.75 3.30
N LEU A 171 -4.83 -19.45 3.19
CA LEU A 171 -5.44 -19.02 1.93
C LEU A 171 -4.86 -17.71 1.43
N THR A 172 -4.63 -16.75 2.33
CA THR A 172 -4.00 -15.45 2.03
C THR A 172 -2.59 -15.62 1.51
N LEU A 173 -1.81 -16.48 2.15
CA LEU A 173 -0.45 -16.80 1.71
C LEU A 173 -0.47 -17.45 0.31
N GLN A 174 -1.29 -18.48 0.11
CA GLN A 174 -1.40 -19.18 -1.18
C GLN A 174 -1.85 -18.25 -2.31
N PHE A 175 -2.80 -17.35 -2.04
CA PHE A 175 -3.23 -16.33 -3.00
C PHE A 175 -2.05 -15.46 -3.47
N SER A 176 -1.22 -15.02 -2.55
CA SER A 176 -0.06 -14.16 -2.84
C SER A 176 1.03 -14.91 -3.60
N GLU A 177 1.37 -16.13 -3.19
CA GLU A 177 2.36 -16.97 -3.86
C GLU A 177 1.94 -17.27 -5.31
N ASN A 178 0.68 -17.61 -5.55
CA ASN A 178 0.15 -17.88 -6.89
C ASN A 178 0.26 -16.66 -7.80
N ASN A 179 -0.05 -15.46 -7.29
CA ASN A 179 0.10 -14.22 -8.05
C ASN A 179 1.55 -13.93 -8.41
N LEU A 180 2.46 -14.07 -7.47
CA LEU A 180 3.88 -13.86 -7.71
C LEU A 180 4.41 -14.84 -8.75
N LYS A 181 4.06 -16.12 -8.63
CA LYS A 181 4.47 -17.17 -9.55
C LYS A 181 3.98 -16.91 -10.98
N GLU A 182 2.70 -16.65 -11.19
CA GLU A 182 2.12 -16.35 -12.51
C GLU A 182 2.74 -15.09 -13.14
N THR A 183 3.07 -14.09 -12.32
CA THR A 183 3.74 -12.88 -12.79
C THR A 183 5.16 -13.17 -13.30
N ASN A 184 5.91 -14.05 -12.61
CA ASN A 184 7.30 -14.37 -12.92
C ASN A 184 7.43 -15.41 -14.04
N ASP A 185 6.48 -16.34 -14.15
CA ASP A 185 6.53 -17.44 -15.12
C ASP A 185 6.24 -16.96 -16.56
N TYR A 186 5.43 -15.89 -16.70
CA TYR A 186 5.06 -15.40 -18.02
C TYR A 186 6.21 -14.62 -18.71
N LYS A 187 6.37 -14.88 -19.99
CA LYS A 187 7.24 -14.11 -20.90
C LYS A 187 6.67 -14.07 -22.29
N LEU A 188 6.63 -12.88 -22.88
CA LEU A 188 6.40 -12.68 -24.30
C LEU A 188 7.76 -12.56 -25.00
N VAL A 189 8.10 -13.55 -25.82
CA VAL A 189 9.36 -13.58 -26.55
C VAL A 189 9.13 -13.09 -27.97
N ILE A 190 9.83 -12.03 -28.39
CA ILE A 190 9.80 -11.48 -29.74
C ILE A 190 11.17 -11.69 -30.34
N THR A 191 11.22 -12.33 -31.54
CA THR A 191 12.45 -12.56 -32.32
C THR A 191 12.47 -11.78 -33.65
N ASP A 192 11.30 -11.35 -34.11
CA ASP A 192 11.18 -10.52 -35.30
C ASP A 192 11.17 -9.04 -34.93
N LYS A 193 12.22 -8.31 -35.33
CA LYS A 193 12.38 -6.88 -35.03
C LYS A 193 11.19 -6.01 -35.51
N SER A 194 10.50 -6.44 -36.58
CA SER A 194 9.35 -5.70 -37.10
C SER A 194 8.18 -5.64 -36.12
N GLN A 195 8.08 -6.61 -35.23
CA GLN A 195 7.05 -6.66 -34.14
C GLN A 195 7.30 -5.70 -33.02
N LEU A 196 8.47 -5.04 -32.96
CA LEU A 196 8.81 -4.00 -31.96
C LEU A 196 8.36 -2.60 -32.41
N ALA A 197 7.71 -2.48 -33.60
CA ALA A 197 7.26 -1.20 -34.10
C ALA A 197 6.41 -0.43 -33.09
N GLY A 198 6.65 0.88 -32.99
CA GLY A 198 5.99 1.79 -32.04
C GLY A 198 6.63 1.84 -30.65
N LEU A 199 7.35 0.80 -30.21
CA LEU A 199 7.99 0.77 -28.91
C LEU A 199 9.14 1.79 -28.81
N PRO A 200 9.25 2.53 -27.70
CA PRO A 200 10.38 3.40 -27.45
C PRO A 200 11.68 2.60 -27.29
N GLU A 201 12.80 3.20 -27.65
CA GLU A 201 14.12 2.58 -27.57
C GLU A 201 14.43 2.04 -26.17
N SER A 202 14.05 2.79 -25.13
CA SER A 202 14.22 2.37 -23.74
C SER A 202 13.52 1.05 -23.39
N ALA A 203 12.30 0.84 -23.91
CA ALA A 203 11.56 -0.41 -23.71
C ALA A 203 12.19 -1.57 -24.48
N VAL A 204 12.71 -1.32 -25.69
CA VAL A 204 13.40 -2.33 -26.51
C VAL A 204 14.73 -2.75 -25.87
N GLU A 205 15.51 -1.79 -25.37
CA GLU A 205 16.77 -2.05 -24.62
C GLU A 205 16.50 -2.90 -23.37
N ALA A 206 15.53 -2.51 -22.54
CA ALA A 206 15.15 -3.25 -21.34
C ALA A 206 14.67 -4.68 -21.66
N ALA A 207 13.93 -4.86 -22.77
CA ALA A 207 13.49 -6.19 -23.20
C ALA A 207 14.65 -7.06 -23.71
N ALA A 208 15.67 -6.46 -24.35
CA ALA A 208 16.88 -7.17 -24.77
C ALA A 208 17.71 -7.63 -23.56
N GLU A 209 17.87 -6.77 -22.55
CA GLU A 209 18.55 -7.14 -21.29
C GLU A 209 17.82 -8.27 -20.58
N THR A 210 16.49 -8.19 -20.47
CA THR A 210 15.65 -9.25 -19.89
C THR A 210 15.80 -10.58 -20.63
N ALA A 211 15.90 -10.53 -21.97
CA ALA A 211 16.16 -11.72 -22.78
C ALA A 211 17.52 -12.33 -22.44
N GLY A 212 18.57 -11.50 -22.32
CA GLY A 212 19.90 -11.92 -21.88
C GLY A 212 19.92 -12.56 -20.50
N GLU A 213 19.25 -11.95 -19.52
CA GLU A 213 19.13 -12.49 -18.14
C GLU A 213 18.41 -13.86 -18.13
N LYS A 214 17.43 -14.05 -19.01
CA LYS A 214 16.66 -15.30 -19.13
C LYS A 214 17.27 -16.32 -20.10
N GLY A 215 18.42 -16.00 -20.73
CA GLY A 215 19.08 -16.88 -21.71
C GLY A 215 18.26 -17.16 -22.98
N VAL A 216 17.48 -16.18 -23.42
CA VAL A 216 16.57 -16.27 -24.59
C VAL A 216 17.06 -15.34 -25.68
N GLU A 217 16.98 -15.77 -26.94
CA GLU A 217 17.30 -14.93 -28.13
C GLU A 217 16.14 -13.95 -28.40
N GLY A 218 16.47 -12.70 -28.75
CA GLY A 218 15.51 -11.66 -29.10
C GLY A 218 15.20 -10.70 -27.93
N TRP A 219 13.94 -10.42 -27.75
CA TRP A 219 13.42 -9.47 -26.75
C TRP A 219 12.36 -10.15 -25.87
N VAL A 220 12.41 -9.93 -24.58
CA VAL A 220 11.45 -10.50 -23.62
C VAL A 220 10.70 -9.41 -22.90
N PHE A 221 9.37 -9.44 -23.02
CA PHE A 221 8.46 -8.60 -22.26
C PHE A 221 7.78 -9.44 -21.17
N THR A 222 7.59 -8.84 -19.99
CA THR A 222 7.05 -9.50 -18.80
C THR A 222 5.79 -8.82 -18.30
N LEU A 223 5.18 -9.38 -17.24
CA LEU A 223 4.03 -8.76 -16.58
C LEU A 223 4.42 -7.75 -15.49
N GLN A 224 5.69 -7.48 -15.32
CA GLN A 224 6.15 -6.40 -14.42
C GLN A 224 5.80 -5.03 -15.01
N ALA A 225 5.41 -4.09 -14.14
CA ALA A 225 4.87 -2.79 -14.56
C ALA A 225 5.75 -2.02 -15.58
N PRO A 226 7.10 -1.93 -15.42
CA PRO A 226 7.96 -1.21 -16.38
C PRO A 226 8.07 -1.89 -17.77
N SER A 227 7.72 -3.17 -17.87
CA SER A 227 7.66 -3.90 -19.13
C SER A 227 6.25 -3.85 -19.75
N TYR A 228 5.24 -4.13 -18.93
CA TYR A 228 3.83 -4.21 -19.32
C TYR A 228 3.27 -2.85 -19.79
N GLY A 229 3.45 -1.81 -18.97
CA GLY A 229 2.89 -0.48 -19.22
C GLY A 229 3.32 0.13 -20.56
N PRO A 230 4.63 0.29 -20.83
CA PRO A 230 5.11 0.82 -22.09
C PRO A 230 4.69 -0.02 -23.31
N PHE A 231 4.62 -1.35 -23.17
CA PHE A 231 4.18 -2.21 -24.27
C PHE A 231 2.72 -1.92 -24.66
N LEU A 232 1.81 -1.85 -23.70
CA LEU A 232 0.39 -1.54 -23.95
C LEU A 232 0.19 -0.11 -24.49
N THR A 233 1.07 0.81 -24.11
CA THR A 233 1.00 2.22 -24.52
C THR A 233 1.51 2.45 -25.94
N TYR A 234 2.60 1.79 -26.32
CA TYR A 234 3.36 2.16 -27.52
C TYR A 234 3.40 1.10 -28.64
N ALA A 235 3.27 -0.20 -28.32
CA ALA A 235 3.40 -1.23 -29.36
C ALA A 235 2.33 -1.09 -30.44
N ASP A 236 2.75 -0.99 -31.71
CA ASP A 236 1.82 -0.85 -32.83
C ASP A 236 1.01 -2.14 -33.09
N SER A 237 1.57 -3.30 -32.76
CA SER A 237 0.89 -4.59 -32.94
C SER A 237 -0.27 -4.75 -31.96
N ARG A 238 -1.50 -4.62 -32.48
CA ARG A 238 -2.73 -4.85 -31.68
C ARG A 238 -2.80 -6.26 -31.13
N ASP A 239 -2.41 -7.25 -31.88
CA ASP A 239 -2.45 -8.66 -31.48
C ASP A 239 -1.51 -8.91 -30.28
N LEU A 240 -0.29 -8.33 -30.31
CA LEU A 240 0.65 -8.46 -29.21
C LEU A 240 0.20 -7.66 -27.97
N ARG A 241 -0.40 -6.47 -28.16
CA ARG A 241 -1.04 -5.77 -27.02
C ARG A 241 -2.14 -6.62 -26.40
N ARG A 242 -2.99 -7.24 -27.22
CA ARG A 242 -4.04 -8.15 -26.75
C ARG A 242 -3.45 -9.34 -26.00
N GLU A 243 -2.43 -9.98 -26.55
CA GLU A 243 -1.76 -11.14 -25.95
C GLU A 243 -1.23 -10.79 -24.55
N LEU A 244 -0.48 -9.70 -24.44
CA LEU A 244 0.09 -9.28 -23.16
C LEU A 244 -0.99 -8.82 -22.17
N TYR A 245 -2.02 -8.10 -22.64
CA TYR A 245 -3.18 -7.71 -21.84
C TYR A 245 -3.92 -8.93 -21.28
N MET A 246 -4.16 -9.93 -22.13
CA MET A 246 -4.84 -11.17 -21.70
C MET A 246 -4.00 -11.92 -20.69
N ALA A 247 -2.69 -12.07 -20.92
CA ALA A 247 -1.80 -12.72 -19.97
C ALA A 247 -1.83 -12.07 -18.59
N TYR A 248 -1.85 -10.74 -18.52
CA TYR A 248 -1.93 -10.00 -17.26
C TYR A 248 -3.31 -10.16 -16.58
N ASN A 249 -4.39 -10.01 -17.34
CA ASN A 249 -5.75 -9.93 -16.78
C ASN A 249 -6.43 -11.30 -16.62
N THR A 250 -5.77 -12.39 -17.00
CA THR A 250 -6.18 -13.76 -16.73
C THR A 250 -5.28 -14.49 -15.72
N LYS A 251 -4.38 -13.77 -15.07
CA LYS A 251 -3.52 -14.36 -14.02
C LYS A 251 -4.33 -15.12 -12.98
N CYS A 252 -3.83 -16.29 -12.63
CA CYS A 252 -4.43 -17.17 -11.64
C CYS A 252 -5.86 -17.64 -11.95
N THR A 253 -6.21 -17.69 -13.27
CA THR A 253 -7.47 -18.30 -13.74
C THR A 253 -7.26 -19.58 -14.52
N HIS A 254 -6.03 -20.01 -14.75
CA HIS A 254 -5.68 -21.15 -15.57
C HIS A 254 -5.85 -22.47 -14.79
N ASP A 255 -6.06 -23.56 -15.51
CA ASP A 255 -6.14 -24.91 -14.93
C ASP A 255 -4.73 -25.40 -14.55
N ASN A 256 -4.18 -24.84 -13.50
CA ASN A 256 -2.86 -25.17 -12.94
C ASN A 256 -2.85 -24.97 -11.43
N ALA A 257 -1.71 -25.24 -10.79
CA ALA A 257 -1.55 -25.12 -9.34
C ALA A 257 -1.66 -23.69 -8.80
N SER A 258 -1.52 -22.67 -9.67
CA SER A 258 -1.61 -21.24 -9.31
C SER A 258 -3.02 -20.65 -9.50
N ASN A 259 -4.05 -21.48 -9.69
CA ASN A 259 -5.42 -21.03 -9.87
C ASN A 259 -6.01 -20.48 -8.55
N ASN A 260 -6.46 -19.22 -8.56
CA ASN A 260 -7.04 -18.55 -7.40
C ASN A 260 -8.59 -18.49 -7.42
N LEU A 261 -9.27 -19.04 -8.43
CA LEU A 261 -10.73 -18.93 -8.52
C LEU A 261 -11.43 -19.52 -7.28
N GLU A 262 -11.04 -20.73 -6.86
CA GLU A 262 -11.61 -21.34 -5.64
C GLU A 262 -11.08 -20.68 -4.35
N ILE A 263 -9.83 -20.18 -4.36
CA ILE A 263 -9.24 -19.46 -3.23
C ILE A 263 -10.00 -18.15 -2.96
N VAL A 264 -10.39 -17.41 -3.98
CA VAL A 264 -11.23 -16.20 -3.87
C VAL A 264 -12.55 -16.51 -3.15
N LYS A 265 -13.25 -17.57 -3.57
CA LYS A 265 -14.49 -18.00 -2.92
C LYS A 265 -14.29 -18.33 -1.44
N LYS A 266 -13.27 -19.13 -1.15
CA LYS A 266 -12.94 -19.52 0.22
C LYS A 266 -12.58 -18.32 1.09
N LEU A 267 -11.75 -17.41 0.59
CA LEU A 267 -11.39 -16.18 1.31
C LEU A 267 -12.60 -15.32 1.65
N ALA A 268 -13.49 -15.08 0.67
CA ALA A 268 -14.71 -14.33 0.90
C ALA A 268 -15.64 -15.01 1.91
N ASN A 269 -15.82 -16.33 1.80
CA ASN A 269 -16.70 -17.10 2.68
C ASN A 269 -16.13 -17.21 4.10
N VAL A 270 -14.83 -17.45 4.26
CA VAL A 270 -14.17 -17.52 5.58
C VAL A 270 -14.28 -16.18 6.32
N ARG A 271 -14.05 -15.07 5.64
CA ARG A 271 -14.20 -13.74 6.23
C ARG A 271 -15.65 -13.46 6.65
N MET A 272 -16.60 -13.84 5.82
CA MET A 272 -18.02 -13.74 6.16
C MET A 272 -18.37 -14.59 7.41
N GLU A 273 -17.91 -15.83 7.49
CA GLU A 273 -18.16 -16.70 8.64
C GLU A 273 -17.52 -16.16 9.92
N ILE A 274 -16.30 -15.63 9.85
CA ILE A 274 -15.65 -14.95 10.97
C ILE A 274 -16.50 -13.78 11.46
N ALA A 275 -16.94 -12.90 10.56
CA ALA A 275 -17.78 -11.77 10.92
C ALA A 275 -19.10 -12.20 11.56
N GLN A 276 -19.75 -13.22 11.05
CA GLN A 276 -21.00 -13.76 11.59
C GLN A 276 -20.83 -14.39 12.96
N LEU A 277 -19.72 -15.11 13.20
CA LEU A 277 -19.39 -15.61 14.54
C LEU A 277 -19.22 -14.49 15.56
N LEU A 278 -18.71 -13.33 15.11
CA LEU A 278 -18.52 -12.15 15.95
C LEU A 278 -19.79 -11.29 16.10
N GLY A 279 -20.91 -11.72 15.52
CA GLY A 279 -22.22 -11.06 15.65
C GLY A 279 -22.53 -9.99 14.60
N TYR A 280 -21.81 -9.98 13.49
CA TYR A 280 -22.04 -9.07 12.36
C TYR A 280 -22.73 -9.78 11.20
N ASP A 281 -23.53 -9.07 10.42
CA ASP A 281 -24.24 -9.66 9.27
C ASP A 281 -23.28 -10.11 8.17
N ASN A 282 -22.18 -9.35 7.97
CA ASN A 282 -21.16 -9.61 6.96
C ASN A 282 -19.82 -8.99 7.35
N PHE A 283 -18.80 -9.29 6.55
CA PHE A 283 -17.44 -8.81 6.83
C PHE A 283 -17.28 -7.29 6.69
N ALA A 284 -18.02 -6.65 5.76
CA ALA A 284 -17.94 -5.20 5.60
C ALA A 284 -18.44 -4.47 6.85
N GLU A 285 -19.58 -4.87 7.41
CA GLU A 285 -20.10 -4.27 8.65
C GLU A 285 -19.16 -4.51 9.84
N TYR A 286 -18.53 -5.66 9.92
CA TYR A 286 -17.48 -5.92 10.92
C TYR A 286 -16.29 -4.98 10.74
N ASN A 287 -15.76 -4.89 9.52
CA ASN A 287 -14.52 -4.15 9.26
C ASN A 287 -14.70 -2.62 9.36
N LEU A 288 -15.84 -2.11 8.91
CA LEU A 288 -16.10 -0.67 8.81
C LEU A 288 -16.38 0.02 10.16
N GLN A 289 -16.65 -0.72 11.23
CA GLN A 289 -16.89 -0.11 12.54
C GLN A 289 -15.72 0.76 13.04
N GLU A 290 -14.48 0.35 12.75
CA GLU A 290 -13.28 1.10 13.09
C GLU A 290 -12.73 1.85 11.87
N ARG A 291 -13.61 2.58 11.18
CA ARG A 291 -13.32 3.43 10.02
C ARG A 291 -14.06 4.76 10.16
N MET A 292 -13.61 5.77 9.43
CA MET A 292 -14.33 7.05 9.34
C MET A 292 -15.72 6.85 8.72
N ALA A 293 -15.86 5.94 7.77
CA ALA A 293 -17.12 5.61 7.10
C ALA A 293 -18.14 4.91 8.03
N GLN A 294 -17.69 4.13 9.01
CA GLN A 294 -18.48 3.44 10.04
C GLN A 294 -19.40 2.31 9.55
N ASN A 295 -19.91 2.36 8.33
CA ASN A 295 -20.84 1.37 7.77
C ASN A 295 -20.80 1.33 6.24
N SER A 296 -21.38 0.29 5.65
CA SER A 296 -21.42 0.09 4.20
C SER A 296 -22.28 1.13 3.47
N GLU A 297 -23.33 1.67 4.10
CA GLU A 297 -24.17 2.71 3.52
C GLU A 297 -23.36 3.97 3.20
N SER A 298 -22.50 4.42 4.11
CA SER A 298 -21.61 5.56 3.91
C SER A 298 -20.62 5.34 2.77
N VAL A 299 -20.10 4.12 2.63
CA VAL A 299 -19.21 3.75 1.53
C VAL A 299 -19.94 3.81 0.19
N TYR A 300 -21.09 3.15 0.08
CA TYR A 300 -21.89 3.20 -1.16
C TYR A 300 -22.35 4.60 -1.52
N LYS A 301 -22.70 5.44 -0.53
CA LYS A 301 -23.04 6.83 -0.76
C LYS A 301 -21.91 7.60 -1.45
N LEU A 302 -20.67 7.43 -0.99
CA LEU A 302 -19.50 8.03 -1.65
C LEU A 302 -19.32 7.50 -3.07
N LEU A 303 -19.35 6.17 -3.25
CA LEU A 303 -19.17 5.55 -4.57
C LEU A 303 -20.27 5.99 -5.56
N ASP A 304 -21.52 6.05 -5.14
CA ASP A 304 -22.65 6.50 -5.97
C ASP A 304 -22.53 7.99 -6.32
N GLN A 305 -22.11 8.85 -5.39
CA GLN A 305 -21.84 10.27 -5.65
C GLN A 305 -20.76 10.46 -6.71
N LEU A 306 -19.68 9.68 -6.64
CA LEU A 306 -18.61 9.71 -7.64
C LEU A 306 -19.09 9.18 -8.99
N LEU A 307 -19.85 8.08 -9.02
CA LEU A 307 -20.47 7.56 -10.24
C LEU A 307 -21.34 8.62 -10.92
N GLU A 308 -22.24 9.26 -10.18
CA GLU A 308 -23.14 10.29 -10.72
C GLU A 308 -22.36 11.47 -11.30
N ALA A 309 -21.35 11.96 -10.56
CA ALA A 309 -20.58 13.13 -10.96
C ALA A 309 -19.66 12.88 -12.16
N TYR A 310 -18.98 11.72 -12.21
CA TYR A 310 -17.92 11.47 -13.18
C TYR A 310 -18.39 10.72 -14.45
N THR A 311 -19.49 9.97 -14.41
CA THR A 311 -19.94 9.14 -15.54
C THR A 311 -20.16 9.94 -16.85
N PRO A 312 -20.79 11.12 -16.85
CA PRO A 312 -20.97 11.87 -18.08
C PRO A 312 -19.64 12.22 -18.76
N THR A 313 -18.67 12.70 -17.98
CA THR A 313 -17.33 13.07 -18.49
C THR A 313 -16.56 11.84 -18.94
N ALA A 314 -16.58 10.73 -18.20
CA ALA A 314 -15.91 9.49 -18.58
C ALA A 314 -16.43 8.90 -19.90
N LYS A 315 -17.75 8.99 -20.14
CA LYS A 315 -18.34 8.60 -21.42
C LYS A 315 -17.88 9.50 -22.58
N GLN A 316 -17.71 10.78 -22.34
CA GLN A 316 -17.17 11.70 -23.34
C GLN A 316 -15.69 11.40 -23.62
N GLU A 317 -14.88 11.16 -22.58
CA GLU A 317 -13.48 10.77 -22.71
C GLU A 317 -13.33 9.49 -23.54
N TYR A 318 -14.15 8.48 -23.28
CA TYR A 318 -14.18 7.25 -24.08
C TYR A 318 -14.55 7.55 -25.53
N ALA A 319 -15.58 8.36 -25.78
CA ALA A 319 -16.03 8.69 -27.12
C ALA A 319 -14.94 9.41 -27.95
N GLU A 320 -14.14 10.28 -27.31
CA GLU A 320 -13.03 10.97 -27.96
C GLU A 320 -11.90 10.01 -28.34
N VAL A 321 -11.53 9.08 -27.46
CA VAL A 321 -10.50 8.06 -27.73
C VAL A 321 -11.00 7.10 -28.82
N GLN A 322 -12.26 6.66 -28.76
CA GLN A 322 -12.90 5.81 -29.78
C GLN A 322 -12.93 6.52 -31.16
N ALA A 323 -13.24 7.81 -31.19
CA ALA A 323 -13.24 8.57 -32.43
C ALA A 323 -11.84 8.65 -33.06
N LEU A 324 -10.80 8.86 -32.27
CA LEU A 324 -9.41 8.82 -32.74
C LEU A 324 -9.04 7.43 -33.31
N ALA A 325 -9.41 6.37 -32.60
CA ALA A 325 -9.15 5.01 -33.06
C ALA A 325 -9.86 4.71 -34.37
N ARG A 326 -11.09 5.14 -34.56
CA ARG A 326 -11.83 4.99 -35.85
C ARG A 326 -11.21 5.77 -37.00
N GLN A 327 -10.67 6.96 -36.74
CA GLN A 327 -9.95 7.71 -37.78
C GLN A 327 -8.71 6.94 -38.30
N ALA A 328 -8.06 6.17 -37.44
CA ALA A 328 -6.87 5.38 -37.80
C ALA A 328 -7.20 4.03 -38.43
N GLU A 329 -8.23 3.34 -37.90
CA GLU A 329 -8.48 1.92 -38.21
C GLU A 329 -9.75 1.67 -39.07
N GLY A 330 -10.65 2.67 -39.17
CA GLY A 330 -11.94 2.58 -39.85
C GLY A 330 -13.15 2.65 -38.95
N GLU A 331 -14.32 2.99 -39.53
CA GLU A 331 -15.55 3.28 -38.79
C GLU A 331 -16.09 2.13 -37.91
N ASP A 332 -15.83 0.88 -38.36
CA ASP A 332 -16.28 -0.30 -37.61
C ASP A 332 -15.37 -0.70 -36.46
N PHE A 333 -14.27 0.03 -36.23
CA PHE A 333 -13.34 -0.29 -35.15
C PHE A 333 -13.98 -0.08 -33.79
N VAL A 334 -13.89 -1.11 -32.93
CA VAL A 334 -14.32 -1.06 -31.53
C VAL A 334 -13.11 -1.05 -30.64
N LEU A 335 -13.00 0.01 -29.81
CA LEU A 335 -11.95 0.18 -28.82
C LEU A 335 -12.12 -0.85 -27.70
N MET A 336 -11.16 -1.76 -27.59
CA MET A 336 -11.11 -2.79 -26.55
C MET A 336 -10.16 -2.37 -25.40
N PRO A 337 -10.21 -3.01 -24.23
CA PRO A 337 -9.33 -2.66 -23.12
C PRO A 337 -7.83 -2.64 -23.44
N TRP A 338 -7.34 -3.52 -24.34
CA TRP A 338 -5.94 -3.54 -24.81
C TRP A 338 -5.59 -2.43 -25.79
N ASP A 339 -6.59 -1.65 -26.22
CA ASP A 339 -6.41 -0.50 -27.12
C ASP A 339 -6.43 0.83 -26.34
N TRP A 340 -6.97 0.83 -25.12
CA TRP A 340 -7.20 2.05 -24.34
C TRP A 340 -5.93 2.87 -24.10
N ALA A 341 -4.88 2.24 -23.58
CA ALA A 341 -3.62 2.93 -23.30
C ALA A 341 -3.00 3.48 -24.60
N TYR A 342 -2.99 2.69 -25.66
CA TYR A 342 -2.40 3.04 -26.96
C TYR A 342 -3.08 4.27 -27.59
N TYR A 343 -4.40 4.27 -27.70
CA TYR A 343 -5.11 5.40 -28.32
C TYR A 343 -5.26 6.60 -27.36
N SER A 344 -5.36 6.36 -26.07
CA SER A 344 -5.34 7.44 -25.06
C SER A 344 -4.03 8.22 -25.09
N HIS A 345 -2.91 7.51 -25.17
CA HIS A 345 -1.59 8.14 -25.33
C HIS A 345 -1.52 9.00 -26.60
N LYS A 346 -1.95 8.48 -27.75
CA LYS A 346 -1.98 9.23 -29.01
C LYS A 346 -2.90 10.46 -28.95
N LEU A 347 -4.04 10.35 -28.29
CA LEU A 347 -4.95 11.48 -28.10
C LEU A 347 -4.36 12.53 -27.16
N LYS A 348 -3.68 12.11 -26.09
CA LYS A 348 -2.99 13.00 -25.17
C LYS A 348 -1.88 13.79 -25.85
N ASP A 349 -1.06 13.10 -26.64
CA ASP A 349 -0.02 13.72 -27.43
C ASP A 349 -0.60 14.73 -28.45
N ARG A 350 -1.65 14.32 -29.17
CA ARG A 350 -2.33 15.19 -30.14
C ARG A 350 -2.93 16.46 -29.52
N LYS A 351 -3.49 16.34 -28.30
CA LYS A 351 -4.14 17.48 -27.61
C LYS A 351 -3.17 18.40 -26.91
N PHE A 352 -2.14 17.84 -26.30
CA PHE A 352 -1.26 18.57 -25.37
C PHE A 352 0.21 18.57 -25.81
N ASN A 353 0.55 17.84 -26.88
CA ASN A 353 1.91 17.65 -27.36
C ASN A 353 2.83 17.16 -26.22
N ILE A 354 2.38 16.18 -25.47
CA ILE A 354 3.06 15.59 -24.31
C ILE A 354 3.00 14.07 -24.35
N ASP A 355 4.13 13.47 -24.01
CA ASP A 355 4.37 12.05 -23.97
C ASP A 355 5.33 11.73 -22.83
N ASP A 356 5.21 10.58 -22.21
CA ASP A 356 6.13 10.17 -21.14
C ASP A 356 7.58 10.10 -21.62
N GLU A 357 7.83 9.74 -22.88
CA GLU A 357 9.19 9.69 -23.44
C GLU A 357 9.84 11.09 -23.58
N LEU A 358 9.04 12.15 -23.72
CA LEU A 358 9.52 13.53 -23.63
C LEU A 358 9.91 13.94 -22.22
N LEU A 359 9.24 13.35 -21.21
CA LEU A 359 9.44 13.68 -19.81
C LEU A 359 10.55 12.88 -19.14
N ARG A 360 10.69 11.59 -19.49
CA ARG A 360 11.70 10.69 -18.90
C ARG A 360 13.09 11.27 -18.82
N PRO A 361 13.66 11.96 -19.84
CA PRO A 361 14.98 12.55 -19.73
C PRO A 361 15.17 13.54 -18.58
N TYR A 362 14.09 14.13 -18.09
CA TYR A 362 14.09 15.08 -16.96
C TYR A 362 13.83 14.40 -15.60
N PHE A 363 13.47 13.12 -15.60
CA PHE A 363 13.10 12.36 -14.41
C PHE A 363 14.09 11.21 -14.14
N GLU A 364 15.39 11.51 -14.21
CA GLU A 364 16.41 10.57 -13.75
C GLU A 364 16.23 10.33 -12.24
N LEU A 365 16.25 9.05 -11.81
CA LEU A 365 15.88 8.62 -10.46
C LEU A 365 16.64 9.37 -9.35
N ASN A 366 17.95 9.60 -9.49
CA ASN A 366 18.70 10.31 -8.44
C ASN A 366 18.32 11.80 -8.36
N ASN A 367 17.97 12.43 -9.49
CA ASN A 367 17.47 13.79 -9.51
C ASN A 367 16.06 13.86 -8.88
N VAL A 368 15.19 12.93 -9.24
CA VAL A 368 13.84 12.83 -8.63
C VAL A 368 13.96 12.62 -7.11
N LYS A 369 14.83 11.73 -6.67
CA LYS A 369 15.08 11.48 -5.25
C LYS A 369 15.55 12.76 -4.53
N LYS A 370 16.49 13.51 -5.11
CA LYS A 370 16.91 14.83 -4.57
C LYS A 370 15.74 15.81 -4.50
N GLY A 371 14.89 15.83 -5.52
CA GLY A 371 13.70 16.67 -5.55
C GLY A 371 12.69 16.34 -4.45
N VAL A 372 12.38 15.06 -4.28
CA VAL A 372 11.42 14.58 -3.27
C VAL A 372 11.96 14.83 -1.84
N PHE A 373 13.23 14.53 -1.60
CA PHE A 373 13.87 14.83 -0.31
C PHE A 373 13.94 16.35 -0.06
N GLY A 374 14.28 17.12 -1.08
CA GLY A 374 14.30 18.58 -1.03
C GLY A 374 12.93 19.20 -0.78
N LEU A 375 11.86 18.59 -1.27
CA LEU A 375 10.49 18.98 -0.97
C LEU A 375 10.20 18.88 0.53
N ALA A 376 10.55 17.78 1.15
CA ALA A 376 10.38 17.60 2.59
C ALA A 376 11.26 18.55 3.40
N THR A 377 12.48 18.83 2.92
CA THR A 377 13.36 19.86 3.52
C THR A 377 12.69 21.24 3.48
N ARG A 378 12.12 21.60 2.34
CA ARG A 378 11.47 22.90 2.17
C ARG A 378 10.20 23.05 3.00
N LEU A 379 9.39 21.97 3.09
CA LEU A 379 8.14 21.99 3.85
C LEU A 379 8.38 21.92 5.37
N TYR A 380 9.33 21.09 5.81
CA TYR A 380 9.44 20.67 7.22
C TYR A 380 10.84 20.88 7.82
N GLY A 381 11.84 21.24 7.02
CA GLY A 381 13.21 21.46 7.49
C GLY A 381 14.03 20.19 7.73
N ILE A 382 13.50 19.01 7.40
CA ILE A 382 14.22 17.73 7.59
C ILE A 382 15.29 17.51 6.52
N THR A 383 16.35 16.77 6.86
CA THR A 383 17.45 16.45 5.96
C THR A 383 17.75 14.96 5.93
N PHE A 384 18.29 14.48 4.82
CA PHE A 384 18.57 13.07 4.55
C PHE A 384 20.05 12.86 4.28
N LYS A 385 20.67 11.95 5.01
CA LYS A 385 22.08 11.58 4.84
C LYS A 385 22.18 10.08 4.54
N LYS A 386 22.61 9.74 3.32
CA LYS A 386 22.89 8.35 2.97
C LYS A 386 23.98 7.79 3.89
N ASN A 387 23.74 6.63 4.46
CA ASN A 387 24.69 5.97 5.35
C ASN A 387 24.86 4.49 4.96
N PRO A 388 25.99 4.14 4.31
CA PRO A 388 26.27 2.77 3.89
C PRO A 388 26.63 1.82 5.04
N ASP A 389 26.85 2.34 6.26
CA ASP A 389 27.15 1.52 7.45
C ASP A 389 25.88 0.90 8.06
N ILE A 390 24.69 1.32 7.59
CA ILE A 390 23.42 0.70 7.97
C ILE A 390 23.19 -0.53 7.08
N PRO A 391 23.02 -1.74 7.65
CA PRO A 391 22.77 -2.93 6.88
C PRO A 391 21.48 -2.85 6.06
N VAL A 392 21.48 -3.41 4.85
CA VAL A 392 20.35 -3.47 3.94
C VAL A 392 20.10 -4.92 3.49
N TYR A 393 18.85 -5.23 3.12
CA TYR A 393 18.48 -6.59 2.74
C TYR A 393 18.79 -6.95 1.27
N HIS A 394 19.05 -5.95 0.42
CA HIS A 394 19.43 -6.13 -0.98
C HIS A 394 20.39 -5.03 -1.43
N LYS A 395 21.25 -5.32 -2.39
CA LYS A 395 22.27 -4.38 -2.91
C LYS A 395 21.69 -3.10 -3.53
N ASP A 396 20.44 -3.17 -4.01
CA ASP A 396 19.75 -2.03 -4.64
C ASP A 396 19.00 -1.15 -3.60
N VAL A 397 19.06 -1.51 -2.32
CA VAL A 397 18.44 -0.74 -1.23
C VAL A 397 19.44 0.26 -0.68
N ASP A 398 19.01 1.51 -0.57
CA ASP A 398 19.76 2.57 0.10
C ASP A 398 19.17 2.84 1.49
N ALA A 399 20.04 3.10 2.47
CA ALA A 399 19.64 3.53 3.81
C ALA A 399 20.08 4.97 4.09
N TYR A 400 19.20 5.71 4.74
CA TYR A 400 19.41 7.12 5.10
C TYR A 400 19.17 7.34 6.59
N GLU A 401 20.03 8.17 7.20
CA GLU A 401 19.70 8.85 8.45
C GLU A 401 18.90 10.11 8.13
N VAL A 402 17.78 10.29 8.80
CA VAL A 402 16.93 11.48 8.66
C VAL A 402 17.04 12.33 9.92
N PHE A 403 17.27 13.63 9.76
CA PHE A 403 17.42 14.58 10.84
C PHE A 403 16.34 15.66 10.77
N ASP A 404 15.82 16.06 11.91
CA ASP A 404 14.85 17.16 12.02
C ASP A 404 15.55 18.51 11.84
N LYS A 405 14.76 19.58 11.73
CA LYS A 405 15.22 20.96 11.53
C LYS A 405 16.19 21.46 12.62
N ASP A 406 16.14 20.86 13.82
CA ASP A 406 17.04 21.16 14.93
C ASP A 406 18.30 20.26 14.95
N GLY A 407 18.50 19.44 13.93
CA GLY A 407 19.62 18.52 13.79
C GLY A 407 19.50 17.23 14.59
N LYS A 408 18.39 17.01 15.29
CA LYS A 408 18.16 15.74 16.02
C LYS A 408 17.83 14.62 15.07
N PHE A 409 18.30 13.42 15.39
CA PHE A 409 17.94 12.20 14.67
C PHE A 409 16.43 11.97 14.71
N LEU A 410 15.82 11.76 13.54
CA LEU A 410 14.38 11.59 13.36
C LEU A 410 13.98 10.17 12.98
N ALA A 411 14.69 9.54 12.04
CA ALA A 411 14.36 8.21 11.56
C ALA A 411 15.53 7.59 10.77
N VAL A 412 15.47 6.26 10.59
CA VAL A 412 16.15 5.57 9.50
C VAL A 412 15.15 5.40 8.36
N PHE A 413 15.59 5.64 7.14
CA PHE A 413 14.77 5.55 5.96
C PHE A 413 15.43 4.70 4.88
N TYR A 414 14.76 3.60 4.47
CA TYR A 414 15.21 2.72 3.41
C TYR A 414 14.44 2.99 2.12
N THR A 415 15.12 2.92 0.98
CA THR A 415 14.51 3.05 -0.35
C THR A 415 14.87 1.87 -1.24
N ASP A 416 13.87 1.27 -1.86
CA ASP A 416 13.98 0.09 -2.71
C ASP A 416 13.15 0.30 -3.99
N PHE A 417 13.80 0.66 -5.11
CA PHE A 417 13.11 1.24 -6.26
C PHE A 417 12.77 0.25 -7.39
N HIS A 418 13.51 -0.84 -7.56
CA HIS A 418 13.44 -1.61 -8.80
C HIS A 418 12.79 -2.99 -8.63
N PRO A 419 12.08 -3.49 -9.66
CA PRO A 419 11.49 -4.83 -9.63
C PRO A 419 12.56 -5.92 -9.63
N ARG A 420 12.23 -7.06 -9.03
CA ARG A 420 13.01 -8.31 -9.08
C ARG A 420 12.08 -9.49 -8.78
N ALA A 421 12.55 -10.72 -9.07
CA ALA A 421 11.73 -11.92 -8.93
C ALA A 421 11.18 -12.16 -7.53
N GLY A 422 11.97 -11.81 -6.50
CA GLY A 422 11.57 -11.94 -5.09
C GLY A 422 10.75 -10.78 -4.54
N LYS A 423 10.34 -9.83 -5.36
CA LYS A 423 9.59 -8.66 -4.93
C LYS A 423 8.15 -8.68 -5.46
N ARG A 424 7.17 -8.49 -4.58
CA ARG A 424 5.75 -8.33 -4.93
C ARG A 424 5.56 -7.11 -5.83
N SER A 425 4.60 -7.19 -6.74
CA SER A 425 4.19 -6.06 -7.60
C SER A 425 3.56 -4.92 -6.79
N GLY A 426 3.58 -3.72 -7.36
CA GLY A 426 3.03 -2.51 -6.77
C GLY A 426 4.08 -1.68 -6.03
N ALA A 427 3.62 -0.79 -5.18
CA ALA A 427 4.44 0.04 -4.31
C ALA A 427 3.82 0.07 -2.91
N TRP A 428 4.64 0.22 -1.89
CA TRP A 428 4.16 0.31 -0.51
C TRP A 428 5.22 0.91 0.42
N MET A 429 4.73 1.45 1.53
CA MET A 429 5.54 1.81 2.69
C MET A 429 5.37 0.75 3.78
N THR A 430 6.42 0.48 4.51
CA THR A 430 6.41 -0.36 5.70
C THR A 430 7.38 0.17 6.76
N SER A 431 7.25 -0.34 7.99
CA SER A 431 8.22 -0.08 9.07
C SER A 431 8.91 -1.37 9.51
N TYR A 432 10.18 -1.25 9.86
CA TYR A 432 10.94 -2.28 10.59
C TYR A 432 10.92 -2.03 12.10
N LYS A 433 10.56 -0.83 12.50
CA LYS A 433 10.40 -0.41 13.89
C LYS A 433 9.50 0.82 13.94
N GLU A 434 8.50 0.81 14.81
CA GLU A 434 7.64 1.96 15.10
C GLU A 434 8.35 2.94 16.04
N GLN A 435 7.86 4.18 16.09
CA GLN A 435 8.23 5.18 17.06
C GLN A 435 7.42 4.98 18.36
N TRP A 436 8.04 5.19 19.49
CA TRP A 436 7.37 5.24 20.80
C TRP A 436 8.20 6.04 21.81
N ILE A 437 7.59 6.45 22.92
CA ILE A 437 8.24 7.20 24.00
C ILE A 437 8.23 6.36 25.27
N ASP A 438 9.39 6.20 25.89
CA ASP A 438 9.47 5.60 27.22
C ASP A 438 9.00 6.62 28.28
N GLU A 439 7.88 6.33 28.94
CA GLU A 439 7.27 7.25 29.92
C GLU A 439 8.15 7.48 31.17
N LYS A 440 9.08 6.56 31.47
CA LYS A 440 9.96 6.66 32.65
C LYS A 440 11.20 7.51 32.35
N THR A 441 11.80 7.32 31.19
CA THR A 441 13.05 7.99 30.81
C THR A 441 12.83 9.23 29.95
N GLY A 442 11.68 9.32 29.28
CA GLY A 442 11.38 10.33 28.26
C GLY A 442 12.12 10.09 26.95
N GLU A 443 12.80 8.94 26.79
CA GLU A 443 13.48 8.58 25.57
C GLU A 443 12.47 8.35 24.42
N ASN A 444 12.68 9.01 23.31
CA ASN A 444 11.86 8.87 22.10
C ASN A 444 12.57 7.91 21.13
N SER A 445 12.14 6.67 21.10
CA SER A 445 12.62 5.64 20.19
C SER A 445 12.16 5.93 18.79
N ARG A 446 13.10 6.23 17.87
CA ARG A 446 12.75 6.70 16.52
C ARG A 446 12.55 5.56 15.54
N PRO A 447 11.65 5.75 14.54
CA PRO A 447 11.19 4.69 13.65
C PRO A 447 12.23 4.35 12.57
N HIS A 448 12.10 3.14 12.02
CA HIS A 448 12.80 2.68 10.83
C HIS A 448 11.78 2.41 9.73
N ILE A 449 11.77 3.23 8.70
CA ILE A 449 10.76 3.27 7.63
C ILE A 449 11.38 2.77 6.33
N SER A 450 10.62 2.05 5.53
CA SER A 450 11.02 1.58 4.21
C SER A 450 9.95 1.85 3.18
N ILE A 451 10.36 2.28 1.98
CA ILE A 451 9.52 2.29 0.79
C ILE A 451 10.04 1.29 -0.23
N VAL A 452 9.11 0.55 -0.82
CA VAL A 452 9.39 -0.50 -1.80
C VAL A 452 8.58 -0.24 -3.06
N MET A 453 9.25 -0.16 -4.20
CA MET A 453 8.65 0.20 -5.48
C MET A 453 9.12 -0.75 -6.60
N ASN A 454 8.52 -0.61 -7.76
CA ASN A 454 8.83 -1.39 -8.95
C ASN A 454 9.02 -0.45 -10.15
N PHE A 455 9.95 0.49 -10.04
CA PHE A 455 10.22 1.50 -11.06
C PHE A 455 11.14 0.98 -12.16
N THR A 456 11.09 1.67 -13.31
CA THR A 456 11.99 1.45 -14.44
C THR A 456 13.44 1.32 -13.97
N LYS A 457 14.08 0.20 -14.38
CA LYS A 457 15.50 -0.07 -14.09
C LYS A 457 16.41 0.79 -14.96
N PRO A 458 17.66 1.06 -14.54
CA PRO A 458 18.69 1.50 -15.45
C PRO A 458 19.00 0.40 -16.47
N THR A 459 19.44 0.78 -17.66
CA THR A 459 20.02 -0.11 -18.66
C THR A 459 21.54 0.04 -18.66
N GLN A 460 22.23 -0.77 -19.48
CA GLN A 460 23.67 -0.70 -19.60
C GLN A 460 24.15 0.69 -20.06
N ASP A 461 23.35 1.37 -20.90
CA ASP A 461 23.70 2.64 -21.54
C ASP A 461 22.97 3.86 -20.96
N LYS A 462 21.92 3.65 -20.14
CA LYS A 462 21.07 4.73 -19.60
C LYS A 462 20.80 4.54 -18.10
N PRO A 463 20.78 5.64 -17.31
CA PRO A 463 20.34 5.59 -15.93
C PRO A 463 18.83 5.27 -15.86
N ALA A 464 18.32 5.04 -14.67
CA ALA A 464 16.88 4.88 -14.46
C ALA A 464 16.16 6.19 -14.76
N LEU A 465 15.40 6.21 -15.85
CA LEU A 465 14.59 7.34 -16.30
C LEU A 465 13.11 7.02 -16.02
N LEU A 466 12.51 7.74 -15.08
CA LEU A 466 11.17 7.47 -14.60
C LEU A 466 10.09 8.05 -15.53
N THR A 467 8.93 7.40 -15.56
CA THR A 467 7.71 8.01 -16.07
C THR A 467 7.18 9.07 -15.10
N PHE A 468 6.29 9.93 -15.57
CA PHE A 468 5.60 10.87 -14.70
C PHE A 468 4.78 10.13 -13.61
N GLY A 469 4.10 9.05 -13.96
CA GLY A 469 3.36 8.22 -12.99
C GLY A 469 4.26 7.56 -11.93
N GLU A 470 5.51 7.20 -12.27
CA GLU A 470 6.48 6.70 -11.29
C GLU A 470 6.94 7.82 -10.33
N VAL A 471 7.04 9.07 -10.79
CA VAL A 471 7.30 10.24 -9.92
C VAL A 471 6.13 10.46 -8.95
N GLU A 472 4.88 10.39 -9.43
CA GLU A 472 3.69 10.47 -8.58
C GLU A 472 3.66 9.36 -7.54
N THR A 473 3.95 8.12 -7.93
CA THR A 473 4.03 6.97 -7.01
C THR A 473 5.12 7.18 -5.94
N PHE A 474 6.26 7.73 -6.32
CA PHE A 474 7.30 8.06 -5.34
C PHE A 474 6.83 9.09 -4.32
N LEU A 475 6.17 10.15 -4.76
CA LEU A 475 5.57 11.14 -3.86
C LEU A 475 4.52 10.50 -2.94
N HIS A 476 3.69 9.59 -3.47
CA HIS A 476 2.70 8.84 -2.70
C HIS A 476 3.36 8.06 -1.55
N GLU A 477 4.28 7.16 -1.85
CA GLU A 477 4.96 6.35 -0.83
C GLU A 477 5.79 7.20 0.13
N PHE A 478 6.33 8.32 -0.36
CA PHE A 478 7.02 9.27 0.48
C PHE A 478 6.09 10.00 1.45
N GLY A 479 4.84 10.24 1.07
CA GLY A 479 3.80 10.76 1.98
C GLY A 479 3.53 9.82 3.15
N HIS A 480 3.39 8.53 2.89
CA HIS A 480 3.34 7.51 3.94
C HIS A 480 4.60 7.50 4.80
N SER A 481 5.76 7.65 4.17
CA SER A 481 7.04 7.69 4.90
C SER A 481 7.13 8.87 5.84
N LEU A 482 6.67 10.04 5.42
CA LEU A 482 6.60 11.23 6.30
C LEU A 482 5.65 10.99 7.48
N HIS A 483 4.51 10.34 7.25
CA HIS A 483 3.58 9.95 8.31
C HIS A 483 4.25 9.03 9.33
N GLY A 484 5.06 8.07 8.90
CA GLY A 484 5.84 7.20 9.78
C GLY A 484 6.99 7.93 10.48
N MET A 485 7.78 8.72 9.73
CA MET A 485 8.98 9.37 10.25
C MET A 485 8.67 10.50 11.25
N PHE A 486 7.56 11.23 11.06
CA PHE A 486 7.15 12.30 11.97
C PHE A 486 6.39 11.83 13.20
N ALA A 487 6.11 10.53 13.31
CA ALA A 487 5.40 9.97 14.45
C ALA A 487 5.97 10.46 15.79
N ASN A 488 5.08 10.86 16.68
CA ASN A 488 5.42 11.36 18.02
C ASN A 488 4.31 10.98 19.00
N SER A 489 4.12 9.68 19.16
CA SER A 489 3.14 9.08 20.07
C SER A 489 3.86 8.45 21.27
N THR A 490 3.18 8.33 22.39
CA THR A 490 3.72 7.62 23.56
C THR A 490 3.79 6.12 23.30
N TYR A 491 2.77 5.57 22.63
CA TYR A 491 2.63 4.13 22.41
C TYR A 491 2.86 3.76 20.93
N GLY A 492 3.61 2.66 20.72
CA GLY A 492 3.97 2.19 19.38
C GLY A 492 2.75 1.77 18.56
N SER A 493 1.76 1.15 19.18
CA SER A 493 0.51 0.74 18.53
C SER A 493 -0.36 1.89 18.01
N LEU A 494 -0.15 3.12 18.51
CA LEU A 494 -0.82 4.34 18.07
C LEU A 494 0.05 5.20 17.13
N SER A 495 1.25 4.73 16.78
CA SER A 495 2.29 5.53 16.11
C SER A 495 2.16 5.52 14.58
N GLY A 496 2.54 6.61 13.95
CA GLY A 496 2.74 6.71 12.51
C GLY A 496 1.51 6.38 11.70
N THR A 497 1.61 5.35 10.86
CA THR A 497 0.53 4.90 9.97
C THR A 497 -0.49 3.99 10.64
N ASN A 498 -0.39 3.75 11.96
CA ASN A 498 -1.40 3.03 12.76
C ASN A 498 -2.62 3.93 13.00
N VAL A 499 -3.37 4.19 11.96
CA VAL A 499 -4.57 5.04 11.91
C VAL A 499 -5.72 4.25 11.29
N TYR A 500 -6.92 4.80 11.30
CA TYR A 500 -8.03 4.22 10.55
C TYR A 500 -7.66 4.08 9.07
N TRP A 501 -8.01 2.94 8.49
CA TRP A 501 -7.57 2.58 7.13
C TRP A 501 -8.05 3.55 6.05
N ASP A 502 -9.22 4.15 6.20
CA ASP A 502 -9.75 5.17 5.30
C ASP A 502 -9.18 6.58 5.54
N PHE A 503 -8.26 6.72 6.48
CA PHE A 503 -7.47 7.93 6.71
C PHE A 503 -6.00 7.78 6.29
N VAL A 504 -5.49 6.56 6.21
CA VAL A 504 -4.06 6.28 5.98
C VAL A 504 -3.53 6.85 4.68
N GLU A 505 -4.38 6.96 3.65
CA GLU A 505 -4.00 7.47 2.33
C GLU A 505 -4.00 9.01 2.23
N LEU A 506 -4.43 9.72 3.26
CA LEU A 506 -4.40 11.21 3.22
C LEU A 506 -2.98 11.75 3.04
N PRO A 507 -1.96 11.36 3.83
CA PRO A 507 -0.61 11.88 3.66
C PRO A 507 0.03 11.50 2.32
N SER A 508 -0.24 10.31 1.80
CA SER A 508 0.31 9.83 0.54
C SER A 508 -0.26 10.58 -0.66
N GLN A 509 -1.59 10.64 -0.77
CA GLN A 509 -2.27 11.34 -1.86
C GLN A 509 -2.08 12.86 -1.79
N PHE A 510 -1.92 13.40 -0.58
CA PHE A 510 -1.57 14.81 -0.41
C PHE A 510 -0.25 15.16 -1.11
N MET A 511 0.77 14.31 -0.98
CA MET A 511 2.07 14.55 -1.60
C MET A 511 2.04 14.46 -3.14
N GLU A 512 1.16 13.66 -3.72
CA GLU A 512 0.99 13.57 -5.18
C GLU A 512 0.67 14.92 -5.82
N ASN A 513 -0.04 15.81 -5.13
CA ASN A 513 -0.42 17.12 -5.66
C ASN A 513 0.80 17.98 -6.06
N PHE A 514 1.96 17.77 -5.46
CA PHE A 514 3.17 18.50 -5.80
C PHE A 514 3.74 18.11 -7.17
N ALA A 515 3.39 16.96 -7.73
CA ALA A 515 3.93 16.45 -8.99
C ALA A 515 3.73 17.41 -10.17
N ILE A 516 2.65 18.19 -10.16
CA ILE A 516 2.33 19.17 -11.22
C ILE A 516 2.72 20.62 -10.86
N GLU A 517 3.29 20.86 -9.67
CA GLU A 517 3.64 22.19 -9.23
C GLU A 517 5.00 22.62 -9.83
N LYS A 518 4.98 23.70 -10.61
CA LYS A 518 6.17 24.24 -11.28
C LYS A 518 7.32 24.50 -10.30
N GLU A 519 7.01 25.07 -9.13
CA GLU A 519 7.99 25.36 -8.11
C GLU A 519 8.70 24.10 -7.58
N PHE A 520 8.03 22.97 -7.56
CA PHE A 520 8.62 21.69 -7.19
C PHE A 520 9.44 21.11 -8.35
N LEU A 521 8.86 21.00 -9.54
CA LEU A 521 9.52 20.43 -10.73
C LEU A 521 10.83 21.14 -11.04
N HIS A 522 10.88 22.46 -10.93
CA HIS A 522 12.08 23.26 -11.17
C HIS A 522 13.21 23.01 -10.15
N THR A 523 12.96 22.36 -9.03
CA THR A 523 14.04 22.04 -8.08
C THR A 523 14.91 20.88 -8.54
N PHE A 524 14.40 19.96 -9.39
CA PHE A 524 15.13 18.73 -9.71
C PHE A 524 15.04 18.28 -11.18
N ALA A 525 13.99 18.68 -11.91
CA ALA A 525 13.72 18.15 -13.24
C ALA A 525 14.72 18.70 -14.27
N ARG A 526 15.87 18.03 -14.39
CA ARG A 526 16.96 18.37 -15.29
C ARG A 526 17.23 17.22 -16.26
N HIS A 527 17.47 17.56 -17.49
CA HIS A 527 17.82 16.59 -18.52
C HIS A 527 19.08 15.82 -18.12
N TYR A 528 19.04 14.49 -18.11
CA TYR A 528 20.10 13.63 -17.55
C TYR A 528 21.45 13.75 -18.27
N GLN A 529 21.46 14.15 -19.56
CA GLN A 529 22.68 14.31 -20.37
C GLN A 529 23.15 15.77 -20.39
N THR A 530 22.23 16.73 -20.63
CA THR A 530 22.62 18.15 -20.81
C THR A 530 22.62 18.94 -19.51
N GLY A 531 21.91 18.48 -18.47
CA GLY A 531 21.73 19.22 -17.23
C GLY A 531 20.75 20.39 -17.34
N GLU A 532 20.15 20.61 -18.51
CA GLU A 532 19.18 21.69 -18.72
C GLU A 532 17.91 21.44 -17.91
N LEU A 533 17.39 22.52 -17.31
CA LEU A 533 16.14 22.50 -16.57
C LEU A 533 14.98 22.18 -17.52
N ILE A 534 13.99 21.46 -17.04
CA ILE A 534 12.75 21.22 -17.78
C ILE A 534 12.15 22.57 -18.24
N PRO A 535 11.83 22.72 -19.53
CA PRO A 535 11.28 23.97 -20.06
C PRO A 535 9.92 24.30 -19.43
N ASP A 536 9.68 25.58 -19.18
CA ASP A 536 8.40 26.09 -18.66
C ASP A 536 7.21 25.66 -19.51
N GLU A 537 7.38 25.61 -20.83
CA GLU A 537 6.35 25.16 -21.76
C GLU A 537 6.00 23.66 -21.53
N LEU A 538 6.99 22.83 -21.23
CA LEU A 538 6.76 21.42 -20.96
C LEU A 538 6.06 21.22 -19.59
N VAL A 539 6.43 22.00 -18.59
CA VAL A 539 5.73 22.05 -17.29
C VAL A 539 4.27 22.47 -17.50
N GLN A 540 4.01 23.48 -18.32
CA GLN A 540 2.65 23.92 -18.60
C GLN A 540 1.83 22.81 -19.29
N ARG A 541 2.41 22.05 -20.21
CA ARG A 541 1.76 20.88 -20.83
C ARG A 541 1.43 19.80 -19.81
N ILE A 542 2.29 19.55 -18.82
CA ILE A 542 2.00 18.64 -17.70
C ILE A 542 0.73 19.11 -16.96
N VAL A 543 0.68 20.40 -16.60
CA VAL A 543 -0.48 20.99 -15.90
C VAL A 543 -1.74 20.90 -16.75
N ASP A 544 -1.68 21.29 -18.02
CA ASP A 544 -2.83 21.30 -18.94
C ASP A 544 -3.38 19.89 -19.20
N SER A 545 -2.53 18.87 -19.15
CA SER A 545 -2.91 17.48 -19.34
C SER A 545 -3.26 16.72 -18.05
N SER A 546 -3.15 17.35 -16.88
CA SER A 546 -3.32 16.66 -15.58
C SER A 546 -4.69 16.03 -15.37
N ASN A 547 -5.72 16.60 -15.97
CA ASN A 547 -7.09 16.07 -15.92
C ASN A 547 -7.47 15.23 -17.16
N PHE A 548 -6.51 14.89 -18.02
CA PHE A 548 -6.79 14.06 -19.19
C PHE A 548 -7.20 12.65 -18.76
N ASN A 549 -8.40 12.23 -19.18
CA ASN A 549 -9.01 10.95 -18.78
C ASN A 549 -9.19 10.76 -17.26
N ALA A 550 -9.21 11.85 -16.47
CA ALA A 550 -9.37 11.79 -15.03
C ALA A 550 -10.72 11.19 -14.58
N ALA A 551 -11.77 11.41 -15.36
CA ALA A 551 -13.08 10.84 -15.05
C ALA A 551 -13.10 9.32 -15.29
N TYR A 552 -12.55 8.85 -16.38
CA TYR A 552 -12.36 7.41 -16.60
C TYR A 552 -11.52 6.77 -15.48
N ALA A 553 -10.41 7.38 -15.10
CA ALA A 553 -9.55 6.90 -14.03
C ALA A 553 -10.29 6.84 -12.68
N CYS A 554 -11.10 7.86 -12.37
CA CYS A 554 -11.94 7.86 -11.16
C CYS A 554 -12.94 6.69 -11.19
N LEU A 555 -13.66 6.47 -12.29
CA LEU A 555 -14.61 5.36 -12.42
C LEU A 555 -13.93 3.99 -12.33
N ARG A 556 -12.67 3.88 -12.79
CA ARG A 556 -11.89 2.65 -12.61
C ARG A 556 -11.64 2.37 -11.13
N GLN A 557 -11.28 3.38 -10.34
CA GLN A 557 -11.12 3.24 -8.89
C GLN A 557 -12.45 2.93 -8.19
N VAL A 558 -13.53 3.57 -8.61
CA VAL A 558 -14.89 3.29 -8.11
C VAL A 558 -15.27 1.83 -8.41
N SER A 559 -14.94 1.32 -9.60
CA SER A 559 -15.21 -0.09 -9.96
C SER A 559 -14.52 -1.06 -8.99
N PHE A 560 -13.31 -0.79 -8.59
CA PHE A 560 -12.60 -1.60 -7.59
C PHE A 560 -13.26 -1.54 -6.22
N GLY A 561 -13.72 -0.35 -5.79
CA GLY A 561 -14.49 -0.20 -4.55
C GLY A 561 -15.82 -0.95 -4.58
N LEU A 562 -16.53 -0.93 -5.72
CA LEU A 562 -17.78 -1.69 -5.90
C LEU A 562 -17.54 -3.20 -5.85
N LEU A 563 -16.47 -3.67 -6.48
CA LEU A 563 -16.10 -5.10 -6.46
C LEU A 563 -15.76 -5.55 -5.04
N ASP A 564 -14.95 -4.78 -4.33
CA ASP A 564 -14.57 -5.04 -2.93
C ASP A 564 -15.83 -5.14 -2.04
N MET A 565 -16.70 -4.14 -2.09
CA MET A 565 -17.92 -4.12 -1.31
C MET A 565 -18.88 -5.27 -1.69
N ALA A 566 -18.96 -5.62 -2.98
CA ALA A 566 -19.77 -6.74 -3.43
C ALA A 566 -19.30 -8.07 -2.81
N TRP A 567 -18.00 -8.30 -2.70
CA TRP A 567 -17.45 -9.49 -2.05
C TRP A 567 -17.77 -9.53 -0.55
N TYR A 568 -17.70 -8.41 0.16
CA TYR A 568 -17.67 -8.37 1.62
C TYR A 568 -18.97 -7.90 2.29
N THR A 569 -19.98 -7.45 1.55
CA THR A 569 -21.34 -7.21 2.06
C THR A 569 -22.24 -8.45 1.97
N ARG A 570 -21.71 -9.59 1.54
CA ARG A 570 -22.43 -10.84 1.46
C ARG A 570 -22.70 -11.42 2.84
N ASN A 571 -23.91 -11.94 3.04
CA ASN A 571 -24.34 -12.63 4.26
C ASN A 571 -24.65 -14.12 4.05
N THR A 572 -24.39 -14.61 2.84
CA THR A 572 -24.54 -16.03 2.47
C THR A 572 -23.30 -16.51 1.71
N PRO A 573 -22.92 -17.80 1.84
CA PRO A 573 -21.79 -18.36 1.12
C PRO A 573 -21.89 -18.17 -0.39
N PHE A 574 -20.74 -17.96 -1.03
CA PHE A 574 -20.64 -17.83 -2.47
C PHE A 574 -20.12 -19.13 -3.09
N GLU A 575 -20.87 -19.66 -4.05
CA GLU A 575 -20.51 -20.86 -4.80
C GLU A 575 -20.64 -20.67 -6.32
N GLY A 576 -20.92 -19.43 -6.74
CA GLY A 576 -21.14 -19.08 -8.13
C GLY A 576 -19.86 -18.96 -8.96
N ASP A 577 -20.01 -18.49 -10.19
CA ASP A 577 -18.90 -18.14 -11.08
C ASP A 577 -18.29 -16.80 -10.68
N VAL A 578 -16.99 -16.80 -10.36
CA VAL A 578 -16.26 -15.62 -9.89
C VAL A 578 -16.20 -14.53 -10.95
N LYS A 579 -15.97 -14.90 -12.22
CA LYS A 579 -15.87 -13.94 -13.33
C LYS A 579 -17.20 -13.27 -13.62
N ALA A 580 -18.28 -14.03 -13.61
CA ALA A 580 -19.64 -13.50 -13.80
C ALA A 580 -20.05 -12.58 -12.65
N TYR A 581 -19.72 -12.95 -11.41
CA TYR A 581 -19.98 -12.15 -10.23
C TYR A 581 -19.25 -10.81 -10.27
N GLU A 582 -17.96 -10.83 -10.57
CA GLU A 582 -17.13 -9.62 -10.71
C GLU A 582 -17.73 -8.65 -11.73
N LYS A 583 -18.07 -9.13 -12.92
CA LYS A 583 -18.63 -8.30 -14.00
C LYS A 583 -19.92 -7.61 -13.58
N LYS A 584 -20.78 -8.32 -12.88
CA LYS A 584 -22.01 -7.77 -12.35
C LYS A 584 -21.76 -6.75 -11.23
N ALA A 585 -20.77 -7.00 -10.37
CA ALA A 585 -20.45 -6.15 -9.23
C ALA A 585 -20.07 -4.73 -9.64
N TRP A 586 -19.32 -4.56 -10.70
CA TRP A 586 -18.84 -3.25 -11.17
C TRP A 586 -19.49 -2.74 -12.47
N GLU A 587 -20.56 -3.38 -12.94
CA GLU A 587 -21.25 -3.04 -14.19
C GLU A 587 -21.58 -1.56 -14.31
N LYS A 588 -22.00 -0.92 -13.21
CA LYS A 588 -22.36 0.51 -13.16
C LYS A 588 -21.20 1.45 -13.52
N ALA A 589 -19.97 1.04 -13.24
CA ALA A 589 -18.76 1.82 -13.50
C ALA A 589 -18.05 1.41 -14.79
N GLN A 590 -18.61 0.47 -15.55
CA GLN A 590 -18.00 -0.07 -16.76
C GLN A 590 -18.10 0.94 -17.91
N ILE A 591 -16.96 1.35 -18.46
CA ILE A 591 -16.85 2.25 -19.61
C ILE A 591 -16.37 1.50 -20.84
N LEU A 592 -15.28 0.72 -20.71
CA LEU A 592 -14.75 -0.11 -21.82
C LEU A 592 -15.57 -1.39 -21.99
N PRO A 593 -15.58 -2.00 -23.18
CA PRO A 593 -16.19 -3.31 -23.39
C PRO A 593 -15.64 -4.35 -22.41
N SER A 594 -16.51 -5.21 -21.92
CA SER A 594 -16.12 -6.32 -21.05
C SER A 594 -15.46 -7.44 -21.83
N VAL A 595 -14.43 -8.06 -21.27
CA VAL A 595 -13.74 -9.23 -21.82
C VAL A 595 -14.05 -10.43 -20.94
N ALA A 596 -14.65 -11.46 -21.52
CA ALA A 596 -15.24 -12.58 -20.76
C ALA A 596 -14.21 -13.36 -19.94
N GLU A 597 -13.03 -13.53 -20.45
CA GLU A 597 -11.98 -14.38 -19.88
C GLU A 597 -11.23 -13.72 -18.71
N THR A 598 -11.24 -12.39 -18.62
CA THR A 598 -10.49 -11.64 -17.60
C THR A 598 -11.11 -11.77 -16.22
N CYS A 599 -10.27 -11.69 -15.21
CA CYS A 599 -10.68 -11.71 -13.80
C CYS A 599 -9.72 -10.89 -12.95
N MET A 600 -10.22 -9.80 -12.36
CA MET A 600 -9.46 -8.99 -11.41
C MET A 600 -9.39 -9.66 -10.04
N SER A 601 -10.45 -10.32 -9.60
CA SER A 601 -10.55 -10.93 -8.26
C SER A 601 -9.44 -11.94 -7.99
N THR A 602 -8.99 -12.72 -8.99
CA THR A 602 -7.92 -13.72 -8.81
C THR A 602 -6.53 -13.13 -8.59
N GLN A 603 -6.35 -11.84 -8.84
CA GLN A 603 -5.08 -11.12 -8.69
C GLN A 603 -5.19 -9.85 -7.84
N PHE A 604 -6.37 -9.57 -7.28
CA PHE A 604 -6.63 -8.37 -6.52
C PHE A 604 -6.12 -8.51 -5.08
N SER A 605 -4.80 -8.45 -4.94
CA SER A 605 -4.13 -8.63 -3.65
C SER A 605 -4.61 -7.65 -2.59
N HIS A 606 -4.92 -6.39 -2.94
CA HIS A 606 -5.43 -5.39 -2.00
C HIS A 606 -6.56 -5.93 -1.13
N ILE A 607 -7.60 -6.51 -1.75
CA ILE A 607 -8.81 -6.93 -1.05
C ILE A 607 -8.79 -8.39 -0.58
N PHE A 608 -7.86 -9.22 -1.08
CA PHE A 608 -7.78 -10.63 -0.69
C PHE A 608 -6.60 -10.96 0.22
N ALA A 609 -5.47 -10.25 0.07
CA ALA A 609 -4.24 -10.52 0.80
C ALA A 609 -3.55 -9.27 1.40
N GLY A 610 -3.96 -8.07 1.00
CA GLY A 610 -3.25 -6.82 1.31
C GLY A 610 -3.87 -5.93 2.40
N GLY A 611 -4.91 -6.40 3.11
CA GLY A 611 -5.52 -5.64 4.20
C GLY A 611 -6.63 -4.66 3.80
N TYR A 612 -6.95 -4.53 2.51
CA TYR A 612 -8.01 -3.64 1.99
C TYR A 612 -9.37 -4.35 1.80
N SER A 613 -9.60 -5.49 2.43
CA SER A 613 -10.91 -6.17 2.39
C SER A 613 -12.00 -5.29 2.99
N ALA A 614 -13.06 -5.00 2.22
CA ALA A 614 -14.06 -3.97 2.54
C ALA A 614 -13.41 -2.59 2.88
N GLY A 615 -12.32 -2.26 2.20
CA GLY A 615 -11.50 -1.10 2.49
C GLY A 615 -10.95 -0.39 1.26
N TYR A 616 -11.17 -0.88 0.05
CA TYR A 616 -10.62 -0.25 -1.17
C TYR A 616 -11.18 1.16 -1.43
N TYR A 617 -12.41 1.44 -0.99
CA TYR A 617 -13.00 2.78 -1.03
C TYR A 617 -12.12 3.83 -0.33
N SER A 618 -11.24 3.42 0.56
CA SER A 618 -10.36 4.29 1.35
C SER A 618 -9.53 5.22 0.47
N TYR A 619 -9.12 4.78 -0.72
CA TYR A 619 -8.41 5.64 -1.68
C TYR A 619 -9.27 6.83 -2.12
N LYS A 620 -10.53 6.61 -2.44
CA LYS A 620 -11.43 7.71 -2.84
C LYS A 620 -11.91 8.53 -1.64
N TRP A 621 -12.08 7.90 -0.49
CA TRP A 621 -12.39 8.60 0.76
C TRP A 621 -11.27 9.58 1.15
N ALA A 622 -10.04 9.10 1.17
CA ALA A 622 -8.88 9.91 1.48
C ALA A 622 -8.58 10.97 0.40
N GLU A 623 -8.92 10.71 -0.87
CA GLU A 623 -8.76 11.68 -1.94
C GLU A 623 -9.70 12.89 -1.78
N VAL A 624 -10.88 12.69 -1.20
CA VAL A 624 -11.74 13.81 -0.77
C VAL A 624 -11.06 14.65 0.32
N LEU A 625 -10.45 14.00 1.30
CA LEU A 625 -9.68 14.67 2.37
C LEU A 625 -8.47 15.43 1.80
N ASP A 626 -7.70 14.78 0.96
CA ASP A 626 -6.50 15.32 0.33
C ASP A 626 -6.79 16.54 -0.54
N ALA A 627 -7.81 16.47 -1.39
CA ALA A 627 -8.18 17.59 -2.26
C ALA A 627 -8.57 18.83 -1.44
N ASP A 628 -9.33 18.65 -0.37
CA ASP A 628 -9.70 19.76 0.53
C ASP A 628 -8.49 20.26 1.33
N ALA A 629 -7.62 19.37 1.83
CA ALA A 629 -6.40 19.75 2.54
C ALA A 629 -5.43 20.54 1.64
N PHE A 630 -5.17 20.07 0.42
CA PHE A 630 -4.27 20.76 -0.50
C PHE A 630 -4.86 22.10 -0.99
N SER A 631 -6.18 22.22 -1.04
CA SER A 631 -6.82 23.51 -1.35
C SER A 631 -6.41 24.61 -0.37
N LEU A 632 -6.21 24.27 0.91
CA LEU A 632 -5.68 25.21 1.91
C LEU A 632 -4.23 25.64 1.57
N PHE A 633 -3.38 24.70 1.17
CA PHE A 633 -2.02 25.01 0.72
C PHE A 633 -2.02 25.90 -0.52
N LYS A 634 -2.92 25.68 -1.47
CA LYS A 634 -3.05 26.58 -2.64
C LYS A 634 -3.48 27.99 -2.23
N GLN A 635 -4.32 28.15 -1.23
CA GLN A 635 -4.79 29.46 -0.73
C GLN A 635 -3.70 30.20 0.04
N THR A 636 -2.91 29.52 0.85
CA THR A 636 -1.91 30.11 1.74
C THR A 636 -0.51 30.20 1.10
N GLY A 637 -0.30 29.46 0.01
CA GLY A 637 1.00 29.21 -0.63
C GLY A 637 1.47 27.78 -0.32
N ILE A 638 1.81 27.01 -1.37
CA ILE A 638 2.15 25.58 -1.24
C ILE A 638 3.38 25.31 -0.37
N PHE A 639 4.19 26.29 -0.10
CA PHE A 639 5.36 26.26 0.78
C PHE A 639 5.21 27.18 1.99
N ASN A 640 3.99 27.54 2.35
CA ASN A 640 3.76 28.34 3.55
C ASN A 640 4.18 27.54 4.79
N PRO A 641 5.15 28.05 5.59
CA PRO A 641 5.72 27.29 6.71
C PRO A 641 4.71 27.05 7.85
N GLU A 642 3.76 27.97 8.05
CA GLU A 642 2.74 27.81 9.11
C GLU A 642 1.74 26.72 8.74
N THR A 643 1.29 26.69 7.49
CA THR A 643 0.39 25.65 6.98
C THR A 643 1.08 24.29 6.99
N ALA A 644 2.32 24.19 6.54
CA ALA A 644 3.09 22.96 6.58
C ALA A 644 3.33 22.47 8.03
N ALA A 645 3.69 23.37 8.94
CA ALA A 645 3.87 23.04 10.35
C ALA A 645 2.56 22.54 10.98
N SER A 646 1.43 23.17 10.68
CA SER A 646 0.12 22.75 11.17
C SER A 646 -0.27 21.35 10.63
N PHE A 647 0.01 21.06 9.37
CA PHE A 647 -0.21 19.72 8.80
C PHE A 647 0.67 18.65 9.46
N ARG A 648 1.97 18.95 9.67
CA ARG A 648 2.86 18.06 10.41
C ARG A 648 2.36 17.82 11.84
N GLU A 649 2.02 18.88 12.58
CA GLU A 649 1.64 18.79 13.99
C GLU A 649 0.31 18.07 14.20
N ASN A 650 -0.70 18.37 13.39
CA ASN A 650 -2.06 17.86 13.58
C ASN A 650 -2.35 16.55 12.86
N ILE A 651 -1.66 16.26 11.76
CA ILE A 651 -1.89 15.06 10.94
C ILE A 651 -0.69 14.10 11.04
N LEU A 652 0.49 14.50 10.55
CA LEU A 652 1.61 13.58 10.35
C LEU A 652 2.22 13.04 11.62
N SER A 653 2.18 13.80 12.74
CA SER A 653 2.83 13.40 13.99
C SER A 653 1.90 12.66 14.97
N LYS A 654 0.60 12.64 14.71
CA LYS A 654 -0.39 12.19 15.70
C LYS A 654 -0.72 10.71 15.63
N GLY A 655 -0.49 10.05 14.49
CA GLY A 655 -0.90 8.65 14.35
C GLY A 655 -2.36 8.42 14.71
N GLY A 656 -2.62 7.33 15.41
CA GLY A 656 -3.94 6.94 15.90
C GLY A 656 -4.30 7.46 17.32
N THR A 657 -3.60 8.46 17.82
CA THR A 657 -3.80 8.98 19.19
C THR A 657 -5.16 9.62 19.45
N GLU A 658 -5.82 10.07 18.39
CA GLU A 658 -7.16 10.68 18.42
C GLU A 658 -7.96 10.24 17.19
N HIS A 659 -9.29 10.44 17.22
CA HIS A 659 -10.12 10.16 16.05
C HIS A 659 -9.70 11.01 14.83
N PRO A 660 -9.56 10.44 13.64
CA PRO A 660 -9.02 11.13 12.45
C PRO A 660 -9.75 12.43 12.09
N MET A 661 -11.08 12.47 12.22
CA MET A 661 -11.87 13.68 11.93
C MET A 661 -11.56 14.82 12.91
N THR A 662 -11.23 14.50 14.17
CA THR A 662 -10.81 15.51 15.15
C THR A 662 -9.47 16.13 14.75
N LEU A 663 -8.51 15.32 14.34
CA LEU A 663 -7.21 15.78 13.84
C LEU A 663 -7.36 16.61 12.57
N TYR A 664 -8.18 16.13 11.64
CA TYR A 664 -8.44 16.82 10.38
C TYR A 664 -9.07 18.21 10.59
N LYS A 665 -10.11 18.30 11.41
CA LYS A 665 -10.75 19.59 11.75
C LYS A 665 -9.80 20.56 12.46
N ARG A 666 -8.89 20.05 13.28
CA ARG A 666 -7.88 20.89 13.94
C ARG A 666 -6.92 21.51 12.93
N PHE A 667 -6.55 20.77 11.89
CA PHE A 667 -5.75 21.28 10.79
C PHE A 667 -6.56 22.19 9.85
N ARG A 668 -7.70 21.69 9.37
CA ARG A 668 -8.44 22.32 8.26
C ARG A 668 -9.43 23.40 8.71
N GLY A 669 -9.91 23.32 9.94
CA GLY A 669 -10.95 24.21 10.50
C GLY A 669 -12.38 23.81 10.15
N GLN A 670 -12.59 22.79 9.32
CA GLN A 670 -13.90 22.30 8.86
C GLN A 670 -13.86 20.81 8.49
N GLU A 671 -15.03 20.22 8.28
CA GLU A 671 -15.14 18.90 7.68
C GLU A 671 -14.89 18.97 6.17
N PRO A 672 -14.31 17.91 5.54
CA PRO A 672 -14.09 17.87 4.12
C PRO A 672 -15.41 17.73 3.36
N THR A 673 -15.45 18.26 2.14
CA THR A 673 -16.54 18.05 1.19
C THR A 673 -15.96 17.50 -0.13
N ILE A 674 -16.81 16.82 -0.92
CA ILE A 674 -16.41 16.30 -2.24
C ILE A 674 -16.09 17.42 -3.25
N ASP A 675 -16.53 18.65 -2.99
CA ASP A 675 -16.43 19.77 -3.93
C ASP A 675 -14.97 20.06 -4.34
N ALA A 676 -14.04 20.05 -3.40
CA ALA A 676 -12.63 20.30 -3.71
C ALA A 676 -12.06 19.27 -4.72
N LEU A 677 -12.44 17.99 -4.58
CA LEU A 677 -12.07 16.95 -5.52
C LEU A 677 -12.71 17.17 -6.90
N LEU A 678 -13.99 17.48 -6.95
CA LEU A 678 -14.70 17.73 -8.21
C LEU A 678 -14.12 18.95 -8.95
N ILE A 679 -13.75 20.00 -8.23
CA ILE A 679 -13.10 21.20 -8.80
C ILE A 679 -11.71 20.83 -9.32
N ARG A 680 -10.90 20.13 -8.53
CA ARG A 680 -9.55 19.70 -8.92
C ARG A 680 -9.56 18.92 -10.24
N ASN A 681 -10.54 18.03 -10.40
CA ASN A 681 -10.67 17.18 -11.59
C ASN A 681 -11.48 17.84 -12.73
N GLY A 682 -11.84 19.11 -12.62
CA GLY A 682 -12.59 19.84 -13.66
C GLY A 682 -14.02 19.36 -13.89
N ILE A 683 -14.59 18.57 -12.97
CA ILE A 683 -15.99 18.08 -13.03
C ILE A 683 -16.97 19.17 -12.60
N LYS A 684 -16.57 19.98 -11.63
CA LYS A 684 -17.31 21.15 -11.15
C LYS A 684 -16.49 22.42 -11.38
N LYS A 685 -17.17 23.50 -11.76
CA LYS A 685 -16.53 24.82 -11.95
C LYS A 685 -16.42 25.59 -10.65
#